data_f6bf8ab5b00807de1ca86aef82053d33
#
_entry.id   f6bf8ab5b00807de1ca86aef82053d33
#
_cell.length_a   1.000
_cell.length_b   1.000
_cell.length_c   1.000
_cell.angle_alpha   90.00
_cell.angle_beta   90.00
_cell.angle_gamma   90.00
#
_symmetry.space_group_name_H-M   'P 1'
#
loop_
_entity.id
_entity.type
_entity.pdbx_description
1 polymer ?
#
loop_
_entity_poly.entity_id
_entity_poly.type
_entity_poly.pdbx_seq_one_letter_code
_entity_poly.pdbx_strand_id
1 'polypeptide(L)'
;LGNRNKRMKIYFQRLVAVSVCFLLVFLGSNYSKAETVAPITLNPKDVEAFTNKVIPEKMKKENAAGVALVVVKDNQILFQKGFGFSDKEKNTPIDPKKTVFRLASISKVFTASAVMQLVEQGKIDLNKDIVNYMGGLKYQNNMSEPVTMEHLLTHTTGFDYVDPRPEDIHYQDNDYTMLKDYVEENMPTVVRMPGDTYTYDNFASMLQGYIVQNLTNSPFYKYMAKNIFYPLEMHNSSFVMTNFIKEKLATGYDAKGNAIPFYQTRPTDMPQGSMFSTGSDVANFMIAQLNNGKFKNNQLLQKETAEDMQKTKFALHPKYPNMTYGFEFFSPQSHNGQYVFGKGGNIPGFSSLMWLIPEHKIGVFVVTNKDSSALPVEVFDDFMNNYFPDKTKPEYLNPNEEELKKFEGVYRDLRLKNLMSHVNISEGKLYVSDKVYGKQELKQIDPLLFEDEKGNYMEFKLHKDGTVKEMIHWNSGSSAVKLSEPERFKDVDENHPYAKFINPLHQYEVLQANREGNFTPESSLTRAEFAYWLSQIAYFTPHSKKEPVFSDVKNHPYAPHIQKLYEIGILYEKEGEQFHPDRAITRQEAAWITWQYLKMLGAPSADATLKGETDDWAIESVKNIVGHRLVGPEVIYNEDGSADYLSKQSMKRQEATALLFYVLLSS
;
A
#
# COMPACT_ATOMS: atom_id res chain seq x y z
N LEU A 1 7.42 -22.78 -20.02
CA LEU A 1 7.53 -21.30 -20.09
C LEU A 1 6.17 -20.64 -20.35
N GLY A 2 5.36 -21.07 -21.32
CA GLY A 2 4.07 -20.44 -21.63
C GLY A 2 3.00 -20.50 -20.53
N ASN A 3 2.97 -21.54 -19.70
CA ASN A 3 2.04 -21.69 -18.59
C ASN A 3 2.46 -20.92 -17.33
N ARG A 4 3.76 -20.68 -17.16
CA ARG A 4 4.32 -19.89 -16.04
C ARG A 4 3.97 -18.41 -16.20
N ASN A 5 4.11 -17.88 -17.44
CA ASN A 5 3.78 -16.47 -17.73
C ASN A 5 2.27 -16.18 -17.66
N LYS A 6 1.40 -17.12 -18.04
CA LYS A 6 -0.06 -16.95 -17.93
C LYS A 6 -0.52 -16.89 -16.46
N ARG A 7 0.06 -17.70 -15.59
CA ARG A 7 -0.24 -17.70 -14.15
C ARG A 7 0.30 -16.43 -13.47
N MET A 8 1.52 -16.01 -13.76
CA MET A 8 2.12 -14.78 -13.22
C MET A 8 1.33 -13.51 -13.64
N LYS A 9 0.81 -13.44 -14.89
CA LYS A 9 -0.05 -12.34 -15.36
C LYS A 9 -1.35 -12.18 -14.55
N ILE A 10 -2.03 -13.28 -14.24
CA ILE A 10 -3.29 -13.26 -13.48
C ILE A 10 -3.06 -12.77 -12.04
N TYR A 11 -1.89 -13.02 -11.46
CA TYR A 11 -1.58 -12.66 -10.07
C TYR A 11 -1.04 -11.25 -9.90
N PHE A 12 -0.32 -10.71 -10.88
CA PHE A 12 0.11 -9.31 -10.85
C PHE A 12 -1.08 -8.36 -11.00
N GLN A 13 -2.04 -8.66 -11.85
CA GLN A 13 -3.33 -7.94 -11.94
C GLN A 13 -4.07 -7.93 -10.60
N ARG A 14 -3.94 -9.00 -9.80
CA ARG A 14 -4.56 -9.12 -8.48
C ARG A 14 -3.78 -8.36 -7.40
N LEU A 15 -2.46 -8.28 -7.48
CA LEU A 15 -1.60 -7.60 -6.49
C LEU A 15 -1.59 -6.07 -6.67
N VAL A 16 -1.66 -5.56 -7.88
CA VAL A 16 -1.88 -4.12 -8.14
C VAL A 16 -3.28 -3.72 -7.63
N ALA A 17 -4.30 -4.56 -7.83
CA ALA A 17 -5.61 -4.38 -7.21
C ALA A 17 -5.52 -4.38 -5.66
N VAL A 18 -4.67 -5.19 -5.04
CA VAL A 18 -4.48 -5.22 -3.57
C VAL A 18 -3.82 -3.94 -3.04
N SER A 19 -2.90 -3.34 -3.78
CA SER A 19 -2.32 -2.03 -3.40
C SER A 19 -3.31 -0.89 -3.57
N VAL A 20 -4.14 -0.94 -4.60
CA VAL A 20 -5.23 0.03 -4.83
C VAL A 20 -6.40 -0.21 -3.87
N CYS A 21 -6.62 -1.44 -3.39
CA CYS A 21 -7.77 -1.77 -2.52
C CYS A 21 -7.58 -1.43 -1.03
N PHE A 22 -6.36 -1.16 -0.52
CA PHE A 22 -6.25 -0.37 0.71
C PHE A 22 -6.84 1.04 0.52
N LEU A 23 -6.98 1.45 -0.71
CA LEU A 23 -7.40 2.75 -1.23
C LEU A 23 -8.91 2.89 -1.45
N LEU A 24 -9.67 1.81 -1.65
CA LEU A 24 -11.07 1.90 -2.09
C LEU A 24 -12.11 1.80 -0.96
N VAL A 25 -11.69 1.76 0.30
CA VAL A 25 -12.58 1.44 1.41
C VAL A 25 -13.24 2.66 2.07
N PHE A 26 -12.83 3.86 1.70
CA PHE A 26 -13.51 5.07 2.18
C PHE A 26 -14.53 5.66 1.18
N LEU A 27 -15.37 4.82 0.61
CA LEU A 27 -16.57 5.30 -0.08
C LEU A 27 -17.57 5.75 0.97
N GLY A 28 -17.73 7.06 1.12
CA GLY A 28 -18.65 7.66 2.05
C GLY A 28 -20.04 7.02 2.06
N SER A 29 -20.43 6.46 3.18
CA SER A 29 -21.80 6.07 3.45
C SER A 29 -22.66 7.33 3.56
N ASN A 30 -23.74 7.40 2.79
CA ASN A 30 -24.75 8.44 2.93
C ASN A 30 -25.29 8.46 4.37
N TYR A 31 -25.00 9.51 5.09
CA TYR A 31 -25.54 9.74 6.43
C TYR A 31 -27.06 9.89 6.38
N SER A 32 -27.78 8.90 6.85
CA SER A 32 -29.16 9.09 7.27
C SER A 32 -29.15 9.76 8.65
N LYS A 33 -29.96 10.81 8.83
CA LYS A 33 -30.14 11.47 10.12
C LYS A 33 -30.45 10.45 11.21
N ALA A 34 -29.56 10.33 12.20
CA ALA A 34 -29.79 9.49 13.37
C ALA A 34 -30.81 10.14 14.30
N GLU A 35 -31.88 9.41 14.58
CA GLU A 35 -32.75 9.70 15.73
C GLU A 35 -31.98 9.53 17.03
N THR A 36 -32.32 10.31 18.06
CA THR A 36 -31.71 10.27 19.38
C THR A 36 -31.99 8.93 20.07
N VAL A 37 -31.12 7.97 19.89
CA VAL A 37 -31.18 6.66 20.57
C VAL A 37 -30.42 6.78 21.91
N ALA A 38 -31.02 6.27 23.00
CA ALA A 38 -30.32 6.10 24.27
C ALA A 38 -29.05 5.26 24.10
N PRO A 39 -27.97 5.49 24.88
CA PRO A 39 -26.73 4.76 24.74
C PRO A 39 -27.00 3.27 24.83
N ILE A 40 -26.71 2.54 23.75
CA ILE A 40 -26.86 1.08 23.68
C ILE A 40 -25.79 0.48 24.58
N THR A 41 -26.23 -0.31 25.59
CA THR A 41 -25.28 -1.00 26.47
C THR A 41 -24.59 -2.12 25.72
N LEU A 42 -23.25 -2.09 25.65
CA LEU A 42 -22.48 -3.17 25.01
C LEU A 42 -22.55 -4.44 25.86
N ASN A 43 -23.50 -5.31 25.57
CA ASN A 43 -23.69 -6.61 26.19
C ASN A 43 -23.83 -7.70 25.12
N PRO A 44 -23.73 -9.00 25.47
CA PRO A 44 -23.76 -10.10 24.49
C PRO A 44 -24.99 -10.10 23.56
N LYS A 45 -26.17 -9.78 24.09
CA LYS A 45 -27.42 -9.77 23.30
C LYS A 45 -27.46 -8.64 22.29
N ASP A 46 -27.01 -7.44 22.71
CA ASP A 46 -26.96 -6.27 21.80
C ASP A 46 -25.94 -6.47 20.71
N VAL A 47 -24.75 -7.05 21.05
CA VAL A 47 -23.73 -7.38 20.06
C VAL A 47 -24.22 -8.46 19.10
N GLU A 48 -24.95 -9.46 19.60
CA GLU A 48 -25.55 -10.49 18.75
C GLU A 48 -26.59 -9.87 17.78
N ALA A 49 -27.46 -9.02 18.28
CA ALA A 49 -28.47 -8.34 17.47
C ALA A 49 -27.81 -7.46 16.38
N PHE A 50 -26.81 -6.66 16.76
CA PHE A 50 -26.02 -5.84 15.84
C PHE A 50 -25.36 -6.70 14.77
N THR A 51 -24.61 -7.73 15.14
CA THR A 51 -23.86 -8.54 14.20
C THR A 51 -24.77 -9.36 13.28
N ASN A 52 -25.90 -9.88 13.79
CA ASN A 52 -26.88 -10.59 12.96
C ASN A 52 -27.55 -9.70 11.92
N LYS A 53 -27.62 -8.41 12.15
CA LYS A 53 -28.12 -7.43 11.18
C LYS A 53 -27.02 -7.06 10.17
N VAL A 54 -25.86 -6.62 10.65
CA VAL A 54 -24.81 -5.98 9.85
C VAL A 54 -24.03 -7.00 9.00
N ILE A 55 -23.57 -8.11 9.59
CA ILE A 55 -22.66 -9.03 8.90
C ILE A 55 -23.31 -9.70 7.67
N PRO A 56 -24.52 -10.25 7.71
CA PRO A 56 -25.13 -10.87 6.53
C PRO A 56 -25.38 -9.89 5.37
N GLU A 57 -25.72 -8.64 5.69
CA GLU A 57 -25.91 -7.59 4.69
C GLU A 57 -24.60 -7.29 3.95
N LYS A 58 -23.51 -7.07 4.71
CA LYS A 58 -22.19 -6.81 4.16
C LYS A 58 -21.60 -8.01 3.42
N MET A 59 -21.82 -9.23 3.91
CA MET A 59 -21.42 -10.44 3.21
C MET A 59 -22.10 -10.56 1.84
N LYS A 60 -23.38 -10.22 1.77
CA LYS A 60 -24.14 -10.23 0.50
C LYS A 60 -23.62 -9.16 -0.46
N LYS A 61 -23.42 -7.92 0.02
CA LYS A 61 -22.87 -6.80 -0.75
C LYS A 61 -21.50 -7.13 -1.34
N GLU A 62 -20.64 -7.70 -0.53
CA GLU A 62 -19.26 -8.02 -0.88
C GLU A 62 -19.10 -9.39 -1.57
N ASN A 63 -20.13 -10.22 -1.67
CA ASN A 63 -20.03 -11.62 -2.08
C ASN A 63 -18.98 -12.39 -1.24
N ALA A 64 -18.96 -12.16 0.07
CA ALA A 64 -18.03 -12.80 0.99
C ALA A 64 -18.49 -14.22 1.37
N ALA A 65 -17.58 -15.19 1.36
CA ALA A 65 -17.89 -16.60 1.66
C ALA A 65 -18.16 -16.82 3.15
N GLY A 66 -17.38 -16.18 4.00
CA GLY A 66 -17.47 -16.34 5.44
C GLY A 66 -16.77 -15.20 6.20
N VAL A 67 -17.23 -15.00 7.43
CA VAL A 67 -16.73 -13.97 8.36
C VAL A 67 -16.64 -14.56 9.76
N ALA A 68 -15.54 -14.29 10.47
CA ALA A 68 -15.48 -14.44 11.92
C ALA A 68 -15.42 -13.05 12.57
N LEU A 69 -16.22 -12.86 13.63
CA LEU A 69 -16.22 -11.66 14.45
C LEU A 69 -16.05 -12.04 15.93
N VAL A 70 -15.18 -11.30 16.62
CA VAL A 70 -14.95 -11.45 18.06
C VAL A 70 -14.93 -10.06 18.71
N VAL A 71 -15.63 -9.94 19.82
CA VAL A 71 -15.66 -8.74 20.68
C VAL A 71 -15.12 -9.13 22.05
N VAL A 72 -14.11 -8.42 22.53
CA VAL A 72 -13.63 -8.51 23.91
C VAL A 72 -14.05 -7.27 24.70
N LYS A 73 -14.33 -7.43 25.97
CA LYS A 73 -14.64 -6.36 26.91
C LYS A 73 -14.26 -6.79 28.33
N ASP A 74 -13.68 -5.86 29.08
CA ASP A 74 -13.36 -6.07 30.51
C ASP A 74 -12.59 -7.39 30.76
N ASN A 75 -11.54 -7.61 29.96
CA ASN A 75 -10.61 -8.74 30.04
C ASN A 75 -11.22 -10.13 29.72
N GLN A 76 -12.33 -10.19 29.01
CA GLN A 76 -12.94 -11.44 28.55
C GLN A 76 -13.52 -11.33 27.13
N ILE A 77 -13.72 -12.48 26.50
CA ILE A 77 -14.49 -12.53 25.26
C ILE A 77 -15.95 -12.31 25.60
N LEU A 78 -16.48 -11.15 25.20
CA LEU A 78 -17.88 -10.81 25.38
C LEU A 78 -18.78 -11.56 24.40
N PHE A 79 -18.34 -11.65 23.14
CA PHE A 79 -19.10 -12.26 22.06
C PHE A 79 -18.17 -12.77 20.97
N GLN A 80 -18.52 -13.90 20.35
CA GLN A 80 -17.85 -14.38 19.13
C GLN A 80 -18.81 -15.20 18.27
N LYS A 81 -18.77 -14.99 16.96
CA LYS A 81 -19.63 -15.70 16.02
C LYS A 81 -18.98 -15.83 14.65
N GLY A 82 -19.21 -16.98 14.01
CA GLY A 82 -18.91 -17.23 12.60
C GLY A 82 -20.18 -17.10 11.75
N PHE A 83 -20.01 -16.58 10.56
CA PHE A 83 -21.04 -16.43 9.54
C PHE A 83 -20.57 -17.06 8.24
N GLY A 84 -21.42 -17.78 7.54
CA GLY A 84 -21.09 -18.43 6.27
C GLY A 84 -20.08 -19.57 6.43
N PHE A 85 -19.21 -19.74 5.43
CA PHE A 85 -18.40 -20.94 5.25
C PHE A 85 -16.91 -20.62 5.18
N SER A 86 -16.11 -21.46 5.85
CA SER A 86 -14.65 -21.50 5.70
C SER A 86 -14.25 -22.18 4.37
N ASP A 87 -15.10 -23.06 3.86
CA ASP A 87 -14.99 -23.71 2.56
C ASP A 87 -16.40 -23.87 1.98
N LYS A 88 -16.72 -23.10 0.91
CA LYS A 88 -18.02 -23.12 0.26
C LYS A 88 -18.34 -24.47 -0.38
N GLU A 89 -17.35 -25.11 -0.98
CA GLU A 89 -17.55 -26.36 -1.72
C GLU A 89 -17.89 -27.51 -0.77
N LYS A 90 -17.24 -27.51 0.42
CA LYS A 90 -17.49 -28.52 1.44
C LYS A 90 -18.60 -28.14 2.43
N ASN A 91 -19.19 -26.96 2.28
CA ASN A 91 -20.17 -26.41 3.23
C ASN A 91 -19.67 -26.40 4.68
N THR A 92 -18.37 -26.18 4.90
CA THR A 92 -17.76 -26.14 6.23
C THR A 92 -18.04 -24.80 6.88
N PRO A 93 -18.80 -24.72 7.99
CA PRO A 93 -19.12 -23.44 8.61
C PRO A 93 -17.87 -22.81 9.26
N ILE A 94 -17.89 -21.46 9.41
CA ILE A 94 -16.88 -20.76 10.20
C ILE A 94 -17.14 -20.96 11.69
N ASP A 95 -16.10 -21.42 12.40
CA ASP A 95 -16.03 -21.47 13.85
C ASP A 95 -14.89 -20.53 14.33
N PRO A 96 -15.17 -19.40 15.02
CA PRO A 96 -14.13 -18.48 15.49
C PRO A 96 -13.07 -19.11 16.42
N LYS A 97 -13.35 -20.28 16.99
CA LYS A 97 -12.43 -21.01 17.88
C LYS A 97 -11.51 -21.97 17.11
N LYS A 98 -11.90 -22.38 15.90
CA LYS A 98 -11.24 -23.47 15.17
C LYS A 98 -10.77 -23.08 13.77
N THR A 99 -11.57 -22.26 13.07
CA THR A 99 -11.22 -21.83 11.72
C THR A 99 -10.03 -20.90 11.76
N VAL A 100 -8.97 -21.29 11.07
CA VAL A 100 -7.75 -20.49 10.95
C VAL A 100 -7.85 -19.61 9.72
N PHE A 101 -7.38 -18.37 9.84
CA PHE A 101 -7.29 -17.39 8.77
C PHE A 101 -5.85 -16.91 8.61
N ARG A 102 -5.49 -16.40 7.44
CA ARG A 102 -4.30 -15.57 7.26
C ARG A 102 -4.63 -14.16 7.73
N LEU A 103 -3.84 -13.61 8.64
CA LEU A 103 -4.10 -12.33 9.25
C LEU A 103 -3.42 -11.15 8.54
N ALA A 104 -2.55 -11.46 7.58
CA ALA A 104 -1.80 -10.45 6.84
C ALA A 104 -1.11 -9.44 7.78
N SER A 105 -1.26 -8.13 7.54
CA SER A 105 -0.54 -7.07 8.28
C SER A 105 -0.90 -6.95 9.77
N ILE A 106 -1.91 -7.65 10.28
CA ILE A 106 -2.08 -7.80 11.73
C ILE A 106 -0.85 -8.47 12.36
N SER A 107 -0.10 -9.27 11.60
CA SER A 107 1.21 -9.83 12.01
C SER A 107 2.16 -8.79 12.61
N LYS A 108 2.13 -7.54 12.11
CA LYS A 108 3.05 -6.47 12.51
C LYS A 108 2.94 -6.08 13.98
N VAL A 109 1.73 -6.08 14.54
CA VAL A 109 1.56 -5.72 15.97
C VAL A 109 2.10 -6.80 16.90
N PHE A 110 2.06 -8.07 16.47
CA PHE A 110 2.70 -9.17 17.18
C PHE A 110 4.23 -9.08 17.09
N THR A 111 4.76 -8.76 15.90
CA THR A 111 6.19 -8.53 15.69
C THR A 111 6.69 -7.35 16.51
N ALA A 112 5.97 -6.23 16.53
CA ALA A 112 6.27 -5.08 17.37
C ALA A 112 6.27 -5.45 18.87
N SER A 113 5.31 -6.27 19.32
CA SER A 113 5.30 -6.76 20.71
C SER A 113 6.55 -7.58 21.07
N ALA A 114 7.06 -8.40 20.14
CA ALA A 114 8.32 -9.11 20.34
C ALA A 114 9.53 -8.18 20.42
N VAL A 115 9.57 -7.11 19.60
CA VAL A 115 10.59 -6.06 19.71
C VAL A 115 10.53 -5.39 21.08
N MET A 116 9.33 -5.02 21.56
CA MET A 116 9.16 -4.34 22.84
C MET A 116 9.54 -5.24 24.02
N GLN A 117 9.39 -6.57 23.94
CA GLN A 117 9.97 -7.50 24.92
C GLN A 117 11.49 -7.42 24.99
N LEU A 118 12.16 -7.22 23.84
CA LEU A 118 13.61 -7.06 23.83
C LEU A 118 14.07 -5.67 24.31
N VAL A 119 13.22 -4.65 24.13
CA VAL A 119 13.42 -3.33 24.74
C VAL A 119 13.39 -3.44 26.28
N GLU A 120 12.38 -4.11 26.86
CA GLU A 120 12.30 -4.37 28.30
C GLU A 120 13.53 -5.11 28.86
N GLN A 121 14.08 -6.02 28.06
CA GLN A 121 15.27 -6.78 28.42
C GLN A 121 16.58 -5.96 28.27
N GLY A 122 16.51 -4.70 27.84
CA GLY A 122 17.67 -3.86 27.56
C GLY A 122 18.53 -4.33 26.38
N LYS A 123 18.01 -5.23 25.55
CA LYS A 123 18.69 -5.75 24.35
C LYS A 123 18.56 -4.81 23.15
N ILE A 124 17.49 -4.02 23.12
CA ILE A 124 17.22 -2.99 22.11
C ILE A 124 17.05 -1.65 22.81
N ASP A 125 17.77 -0.65 22.33
CA ASP A 125 17.54 0.76 22.60
C ASP A 125 16.84 1.34 21.36
N LEU A 126 15.65 1.90 21.55
CA LEU A 126 14.81 2.40 20.45
C LEU A 126 15.47 3.49 19.62
N ASN A 127 16.42 4.24 20.21
CA ASN A 127 17.05 5.41 19.59
C ASN A 127 18.42 5.11 18.97
N LYS A 128 18.94 3.88 19.10
CA LYS A 128 20.20 3.50 18.47
C LYS A 128 20.04 3.04 17.04
N ASP A 129 21.09 3.26 16.24
CA ASP A 129 21.20 2.74 14.88
C ASP A 129 20.94 1.23 14.85
N ILE A 130 20.02 0.79 13.99
CA ILE A 130 19.66 -0.62 13.82
C ILE A 130 20.83 -1.50 13.38
N VAL A 131 21.88 -0.95 12.76
CA VAL A 131 23.10 -1.67 12.40
C VAL A 131 23.69 -2.42 13.61
N ASN A 132 23.54 -1.87 14.83
CA ASN A 132 23.99 -2.52 16.05
C ASN A 132 23.28 -3.85 16.34
N TYR A 133 22.13 -4.11 15.72
CA TYR A 133 21.28 -5.27 15.96
C TYR A 133 21.20 -6.23 14.77
N MET A 134 21.81 -5.88 13.62
CA MET A 134 21.64 -6.58 12.35
C MET A 134 22.66 -7.70 12.09
N GLY A 135 23.51 -8.06 13.08
CA GLY A 135 24.42 -9.20 12.94
C GLY A 135 25.43 -9.06 11.78
N GLY A 136 25.89 -7.86 11.50
CA GLY A 136 26.87 -7.56 10.45
C GLY A 136 26.26 -7.16 9.11
N LEU A 137 24.95 -7.29 8.91
CA LEU A 137 24.28 -6.70 7.74
C LEU A 137 24.34 -5.17 7.82
N LYS A 138 24.39 -4.53 6.66
CA LYS A 138 24.42 -3.07 6.53
C LYS A 138 23.36 -2.63 5.53
N TYR A 139 22.92 -1.38 5.65
CA TYR A 139 22.09 -0.69 4.67
C TYR A 139 22.81 0.53 4.12
N GLN A 140 22.44 0.94 2.91
CA GLN A 140 22.93 2.18 2.33
C GLN A 140 22.08 3.34 2.88
N ASN A 141 22.76 4.36 3.38
CA ASN A 141 22.12 5.57 3.90
C ASN A 141 22.68 6.81 3.20
N ASN A 142 21.84 7.53 2.47
CA ASN A 142 22.20 8.76 1.79
C ASN A 142 21.92 10.02 2.65
N MET A 143 21.42 9.81 3.90
CA MET A 143 21.07 10.87 4.83
C MET A 143 22.09 10.97 5.98
N SER A 144 22.02 12.06 6.76
CA SER A 144 22.90 12.27 7.90
C SER A 144 22.55 11.47 9.15
N GLU A 145 21.25 11.17 9.33
CA GLU A 145 20.75 10.50 10.53
C GLU A 145 20.59 8.98 10.31
N PRO A 146 20.88 8.15 11.32
CA PRO A 146 20.72 6.70 11.23
C PRO A 146 19.24 6.29 11.29
N VAL A 147 18.93 5.12 10.77
CA VAL A 147 17.65 4.46 11.03
C VAL A 147 17.68 3.80 12.40
N THR A 148 16.68 4.07 13.23
CA THR A 148 16.55 3.50 14.57
C THR A 148 15.41 2.49 14.64
N MET A 149 15.31 1.73 15.75
CA MET A 149 14.18 0.82 15.96
C MET A 149 12.84 1.57 16.05
N GLU A 150 12.85 2.78 16.62
CA GLU A 150 11.67 3.64 16.65
C GLU A 150 11.15 3.95 15.24
N HIS A 151 12.07 4.26 14.31
CA HIS A 151 11.71 4.49 12.91
C HIS A 151 11.10 3.25 12.23
N LEU A 152 11.58 2.05 12.57
CA LEU A 152 10.98 0.81 12.07
C LEU A 152 9.56 0.60 12.62
N LEU A 153 9.34 0.87 13.91
CA LEU A 153 8.05 0.68 14.59
C LEU A 153 7.00 1.71 14.17
N THR A 154 7.41 2.86 13.67
CA THR A 154 6.54 3.99 13.29
C THR A 154 6.42 4.22 11.79
N HIS A 155 7.05 3.36 10.97
CA HIS A 155 7.08 3.51 9.51
C HIS A 155 7.64 4.87 9.03
N THR A 156 8.68 5.35 9.70
CA THR A 156 9.37 6.62 9.38
C THR A 156 10.82 6.40 9.00
N THR A 157 11.13 5.26 8.37
CA THR A 157 12.50 4.81 8.06
C THR A 157 13.20 5.66 7.01
N GLY A 158 12.46 6.32 6.13
CA GLY A 158 13.00 6.97 4.95
C GLY A 158 13.49 6.01 3.85
N PHE A 159 13.20 4.73 3.95
CA PHE A 159 13.55 3.72 2.96
C PHE A 159 12.89 3.97 1.60
N ASP A 160 13.62 3.67 0.53
CA ASP A 160 13.08 3.53 -0.83
C ASP A 160 12.69 2.08 -1.08
N TYR A 161 11.52 1.71 -0.56
CA TYR A 161 10.97 0.36 -0.69
C TYR A 161 9.60 0.40 -1.34
N VAL A 162 9.43 -0.42 -2.37
CA VAL A 162 8.16 -0.54 -3.09
C VAL A 162 7.57 -1.91 -2.84
N ASP A 163 6.32 -1.94 -2.40
CA ASP A 163 5.52 -3.14 -2.20
C ASP A 163 4.06 -2.93 -2.65
N PRO A 164 3.29 -3.98 -2.87
CA PRO A 164 3.63 -5.39 -2.71
C PRO A 164 4.53 -5.92 -3.85
N ARG A 165 5.25 -6.98 -3.55
CA ARG A 165 6.11 -7.66 -4.52
C ARG A 165 5.45 -8.97 -4.93
N PRO A 166 5.17 -9.18 -6.23
CA PRO A 166 4.52 -10.42 -6.71
C PRO A 166 5.30 -11.68 -6.40
N GLU A 167 6.63 -11.57 -6.39
CA GLU A 167 7.57 -12.64 -6.08
C GLU A 167 7.52 -13.12 -4.64
N ASP A 168 6.85 -12.38 -3.74
CA ASP A 168 6.71 -12.77 -2.34
C ASP A 168 5.56 -13.77 -2.11
N ILE A 169 4.86 -14.18 -3.16
CA ILE A 169 3.80 -15.18 -3.14
C ILE A 169 4.19 -16.38 -4.02
N HIS A 170 4.26 -17.58 -3.42
CA HIS A 170 4.64 -18.81 -4.10
C HIS A 170 3.51 -19.84 -4.07
N TYR A 171 3.29 -20.52 -5.21
CA TYR A 171 2.30 -21.60 -5.36
C TYR A 171 2.91 -23.00 -5.32
N GLN A 172 4.19 -23.11 -4.95
CA GLN A 172 4.92 -24.38 -4.83
C GLN A 172 5.18 -24.71 -3.36
N ASP A 173 4.93 -25.95 -2.96
CA ASP A 173 5.01 -26.39 -1.54
C ASP A 173 6.44 -26.42 -0.97
N ASN A 174 7.50 -26.40 -1.80
CA ASN A 174 8.87 -26.72 -1.39
C ASN A 174 9.85 -25.54 -1.44
N ASP A 175 9.37 -24.31 -1.56
CA ASP A 175 10.26 -23.14 -1.61
C ASP A 175 10.37 -22.49 -0.23
N TYR A 176 11.40 -22.89 0.54
CA TYR A 176 11.70 -22.30 1.84
C TYR A 176 12.74 -21.19 1.64
N THR A 177 12.36 -19.97 1.96
CA THR A 177 13.26 -18.81 1.98
C THR A 177 13.50 -18.36 3.41
N MET A 178 14.77 -18.31 3.81
CA MET A 178 15.17 -17.85 5.14
C MET A 178 14.98 -16.34 5.25
N LEU A 179 14.54 -15.89 6.42
CA LEU A 179 14.32 -14.47 6.69
C LEU A 179 15.61 -13.63 6.51
N LYS A 180 16.76 -14.16 6.95
CA LYS A 180 18.06 -13.51 6.75
C LYS A 180 18.38 -13.26 5.29
N ASP A 181 18.25 -14.30 4.46
CA ASP A 181 18.61 -14.24 3.05
C ASP A 181 17.71 -13.25 2.30
N TYR A 182 16.41 -13.26 2.63
CA TYR A 182 15.47 -12.29 2.08
C TYR A 182 15.81 -10.84 2.48
N VAL A 183 16.12 -10.59 3.75
CA VAL A 183 16.50 -9.26 4.25
C VAL A 183 17.78 -8.79 3.58
N GLU A 184 18.79 -9.66 3.45
CA GLU A 184 20.06 -9.32 2.81
C GLU A 184 19.89 -9.03 1.31
N GLU A 185 19.09 -9.82 0.61
CA GLU A 185 18.80 -9.66 -0.81
C GLU A 185 18.05 -8.35 -1.12
N ASN A 186 17.14 -7.95 -0.23
CA ASN A 186 16.18 -6.89 -0.49
C ASN A 186 16.38 -5.62 0.35
N MET A 187 17.53 -5.46 1.00
CA MET A 187 17.84 -4.31 1.84
C MET A 187 17.68 -2.99 1.06
N PRO A 188 16.76 -2.10 1.46
CA PRO A 188 16.54 -0.85 0.76
C PRO A 188 17.61 0.20 1.10
N THR A 189 17.66 1.24 0.27
CA THR A 189 18.46 2.45 0.53
C THR A 189 17.60 3.47 1.29
N VAL A 190 18.21 4.19 2.23
CA VAL A 190 17.59 5.35 2.87
C VAL A 190 17.74 6.55 1.94
N VAL A 191 16.63 7.11 1.49
CA VAL A 191 16.59 8.23 0.54
C VAL A 191 15.87 9.47 1.09
N ARG A 192 15.25 9.35 2.26
CA ARG A 192 14.62 10.45 3.00
C ARG A 192 15.11 10.44 4.44
N MET A 193 15.09 11.59 5.09
CA MET A 193 15.52 11.73 6.49
C MET A 193 14.69 10.81 7.39
N PRO A 194 15.30 9.86 8.12
CA PRO A 194 14.61 9.02 9.09
C PRO A 194 13.88 9.87 10.15
N GLY A 195 12.67 9.46 10.51
CA GLY A 195 11.81 10.17 11.47
C GLY A 195 11.02 11.34 10.89
N ASP A 196 11.28 11.75 9.64
CA ASP A 196 10.75 13.00 9.09
C ASP A 196 9.40 12.84 8.35
N THR A 197 9.23 11.76 7.59
CA THR A 197 8.02 11.46 6.80
C THR A 197 7.47 10.09 7.13
N TYR A 198 6.16 9.97 7.11
CA TYR A 198 5.46 8.69 7.31
C TYR A 198 5.20 7.99 5.97
N THR A 199 5.59 6.74 5.88
CA THR A 199 5.27 5.87 4.74
C THR A 199 5.18 4.44 5.23
N TYR A 200 3.98 3.85 5.15
CA TYR A 200 3.77 2.45 5.52
C TYR A 200 4.77 1.54 4.79
N ASP A 201 5.55 0.82 5.57
CA ASP A 201 6.72 0.10 5.09
C ASP A 201 6.69 -1.36 5.58
N ASN A 202 6.44 -2.29 4.66
CA ASN A 202 6.45 -3.72 4.98
C ASN A 202 7.86 -4.20 5.33
N PHE A 203 8.89 -3.66 4.68
CA PHE A 203 10.27 -4.06 4.95
C PHE A 203 10.71 -3.66 6.36
N ALA A 204 10.25 -2.54 6.89
CA ALA A 204 10.52 -2.14 8.27
C ALA A 204 10.08 -3.21 9.27
N SER A 205 8.91 -3.81 9.08
CA SER A 205 8.43 -4.88 9.95
C SER A 205 9.13 -6.22 9.70
N MET A 206 9.57 -6.47 8.47
CA MET A 206 10.44 -7.59 8.12
C MET A 206 11.75 -7.51 8.90
N LEU A 207 12.37 -6.34 8.87
CA LEU A 207 13.63 -6.08 9.56
C LEU A 207 13.50 -6.15 11.09
N GLN A 208 12.36 -5.72 11.66
CA GLN A 208 12.05 -5.95 13.07
C GLN A 208 12.13 -7.44 13.44
N GLY A 209 11.45 -8.31 12.68
CA GLY A 209 11.47 -9.76 12.93
C GLY A 209 12.86 -10.36 12.74
N TYR A 210 13.61 -9.92 11.75
CA TYR A 210 15.01 -10.34 11.56
C TYR A 210 15.89 -9.94 12.76
N ILE A 211 15.74 -8.72 13.29
CA ILE A 211 16.48 -8.26 14.47
C ILE A 211 16.12 -9.10 15.71
N VAL A 212 14.83 -9.43 15.89
CA VAL A 212 14.39 -10.36 16.95
C VAL A 212 15.11 -11.71 16.81
N GLN A 213 15.11 -12.30 15.61
CA GLN A 213 15.80 -13.56 15.32
C GLN A 213 17.31 -13.47 15.64
N ASN A 214 17.97 -12.41 15.18
CA ASN A 214 19.40 -12.22 15.34
C ASN A 214 19.81 -12.08 16.82
N LEU A 215 19.12 -11.22 17.57
CA LEU A 215 19.45 -10.95 18.98
C LEU A 215 19.14 -12.13 19.91
N THR A 216 18.24 -13.03 19.52
CA THR A 216 17.84 -14.16 20.34
C THR A 216 18.46 -15.49 19.93
N ASN A 217 19.19 -15.51 18.80
CA ASN A 217 19.71 -16.74 18.17
C ASN A 217 18.64 -17.82 18.00
N SER A 218 17.40 -17.42 17.75
CA SER A 218 16.25 -18.29 17.58
C SER A 218 15.50 -17.92 16.31
N PRO A 219 15.11 -18.85 15.45
CA PRO A 219 14.24 -18.52 14.30
C PRO A 219 13.04 -17.70 14.75
N PHE A 220 12.67 -16.68 13.98
CA PHE A 220 11.63 -15.72 14.35
C PHE A 220 10.33 -16.43 14.76
N TYR A 221 9.84 -17.38 13.95
CA TYR A 221 8.59 -18.11 14.26
C TYR A 221 8.66 -18.90 15.58
N LYS A 222 9.86 -19.40 15.96
CA LYS A 222 10.03 -20.11 17.24
C LYS A 222 10.00 -19.14 18.42
N TYR A 223 10.60 -17.96 18.26
CA TYR A 223 10.52 -16.90 19.26
C TYR A 223 9.05 -16.50 19.50
N MET A 224 8.30 -16.26 18.42
CA MET A 224 6.89 -15.89 18.47
C MET A 224 6.05 -16.98 19.17
N ALA A 225 6.24 -18.23 18.82
CA ALA A 225 5.54 -19.34 19.45
C ALA A 225 5.79 -19.38 20.97
N LYS A 226 7.06 -19.29 21.37
CA LYS A 226 7.47 -19.43 22.77
C LYS A 226 7.10 -18.22 23.64
N ASN A 227 7.31 -17.01 23.13
CA ASN A 227 7.28 -15.80 23.95
C ASN A 227 6.00 -14.96 23.76
N ILE A 228 5.23 -15.21 22.69
CA ILE A 228 3.98 -14.51 22.41
C ILE A 228 2.79 -15.48 22.48
N PHE A 229 2.79 -16.55 21.64
CA PHE A 229 1.60 -17.37 21.48
C PHE A 229 1.33 -18.28 22.69
N TYR A 230 2.32 -18.99 23.22
CA TYR A 230 2.11 -19.85 24.39
C TYR A 230 1.67 -19.09 25.65
N PRO A 231 2.30 -17.95 26.03
CA PRO A 231 1.83 -17.17 27.18
C PRO A 231 0.40 -16.64 27.03
N LEU A 232 -0.05 -16.41 25.80
CA LEU A 232 -1.41 -15.95 25.49
C LEU A 232 -2.40 -17.11 25.21
N GLU A 233 -1.99 -18.36 25.38
CA GLU A 233 -2.81 -19.54 25.03
C GLU A 233 -3.34 -19.52 23.59
N MET A 234 -2.55 -18.99 22.66
CA MET A 234 -2.87 -18.89 21.24
C MET A 234 -2.43 -20.16 20.50
N HIS A 235 -3.08 -21.28 20.80
CA HIS A 235 -2.66 -22.61 20.34
C HIS A 235 -2.94 -22.89 18.86
N ASN A 236 -3.73 -22.06 18.18
CA ASN A 236 -4.03 -22.17 16.76
C ASN A 236 -3.31 -21.07 15.93
N SER A 237 -2.23 -20.52 16.48
CA SER A 237 -1.50 -19.42 15.85
C SER A 237 -0.08 -19.81 15.46
N SER A 238 0.38 -19.34 14.31
CA SER A 238 1.72 -19.63 13.79
C SER A 238 2.13 -18.57 12.76
N PHE A 239 3.45 -18.35 12.61
CA PHE A 239 4.01 -17.59 11.49
C PHE A 239 4.44 -18.50 10.32
N VAL A 240 4.40 -19.80 10.50
CA VAL A 240 4.73 -20.77 9.45
C VAL A 240 3.59 -21.74 9.23
N MET A 241 3.45 -22.21 8.00
CA MET A 241 2.46 -23.24 7.67
C MET A 241 2.91 -24.58 8.26
N THR A 242 2.10 -25.10 9.18
CA THR A 242 2.23 -26.49 9.70
C THR A 242 1.07 -27.32 9.19
N ASN A 243 1.16 -28.67 9.27
CA ASN A 243 0.03 -29.54 8.91
C ASN A 243 -1.21 -29.20 9.74
N PHE A 244 -1.04 -28.93 11.04
CA PHE A 244 -2.13 -28.54 11.93
C PHE A 244 -2.82 -27.24 11.49
N ILE A 245 -2.07 -26.23 11.04
CA ILE A 245 -2.62 -24.97 10.49
C ILE A 245 -3.31 -25.23 9.15
N LYS A 246 -2.67 -26.01 8.25
CA LYS A 246 -3.19 -26.33 6.91
C LYS A 246 -4.56 -27.02 6.97
N GLU A 247 -4.76 -27.93 7.91
CA GLU A 247 -6.02 -28.65 8.09
C GLU A 247 -7.18 -27.74 8.52
N LYS A 248 -6.91 -26.64 9.21
CA LYS A 248 -7.90 -25.70 9.75
C LYS A 248 -8.04 -24.40 8.95
N LEU A 249 -7.16 -24.18 7.97
CA LEU A 249 -7.12 -22.94 7.19
C LEU A 249 -8.38 -22.83 6.33
N ALA A 250 -9.05 -21.69 6.43
CA ALA A 250 -10.15 -21.36 5.53
C ALA A 250 -9.65 -21.27 4.07
N THR A 251 -10.48 -21.67 3.13
CA THR A 251 -10.26 -21.41 1.71
C THR A 251 -10.41 -19.90 1.43
N GLY A 252 -9.39 -19.28 0.88
CA GLY A 252 -9.45 -17.89 0.44
C GLY A 252 -10.15 -17.75 -0.91
N TYR A 253 -10.92 -16.69 -1.08
CA TYR A 253 -11.66 -16.42 -2.32
C TYR A 253 -11.24 -15.08 -2.93
N ASP A 254 -11.16 -15.02 -4.26
CA ASP A 254 -10.89 -13.79 -4.98
C ASP A 254 -12.12 -12.85 -5.02
N ALA A 255 -11.94 -11.66 -5.57
CA ALA A 255 -13.03 -10.67 -5.69
C ALA A 255 -14.26 -11.21 -6.43
N LYS A 256 -14.08 -12.19 -7.34
CA LYS A 256 -15.16 -12.83 -8.10
C LYS A 256 -15.79 -14.02 -7.36
N GLY A 257 -15.24 -14.44 -6.23
CA GLY A 257 -15.71 -15.56 -5.43
C GLY A 257 -15.13 -16.92 -5.87
N ASN A 258 -14.07 -16.94 -6.69
CA ASN A 258 -13.35 -18.17 -7.02
C ASN A 258 -12.34 -18.51 -5.91
N ALA A 259 -12.19 -19.80 -5.60
CA ALA A 259 -11.19 -20.25 -4.65
C ALA A 259 -9.77 -19.93 -5.13
N ILE A 260 -8.96 -19.33 -4.26
CA ILE A 260 -7.55 -19.07 -4.52
C ILE A 260 -6.75 -20.32 -4.17
N PRO A 261 -5.88 -20.81 -5.08
CA PRO A 261 -5.00 -21.94 -4.78
C PRO A 261 -4.14 -21.68 -3.54
N PHE A 262 -3.78 -22.77 -2.85
CA PHE A 262 -2.82 -22.68 -1.74
C PHE A 262 -1.54 -21.99 -2.18
N TYR A 263 -1.00 -21.12 -1.32
CA TYR A 263 0.26 -20.41 -1.55
C TYR A 263 1.05 -20.26 -0.24
N GLN A 264 2.34 -20.03 -0.39
CA GLN A 264 3.26 -19.65 0.69
C GLN A 264 3.80 -18.25 0.46
N THR A 265 4.32 -17.63 1.50
CA THR A 265 4.96 -16.32 1.47
C THR A 265 6.48 -16.44 1.42
N ARG A 266 7.14 -15.41 0.90
CA ARG A 266 8.60 -15.27 0.89
C ARG A 266 8.98 -13.99 1.65
N PRO A 267 9.79 -14.07 2.74
CA PRO A 267 10.29 -15.30 3.35
C PRO A 267 9.18 -16.16 3.95
N THR A 268 9.50 -17.42 4.29
CA THR A 268 8.49 -18.39 4.75
C THR A 268 7.82 -17.97 6.07
N ASP A 269 8.57 -17.39 6.99
CA ASP A 269 8.10 -16.83 8.27
C ASP A 269 8.05 -15.30 8.24
N MET A 270 7.40 -14.75 7.21
CA MET A 270 7.30 -13.32 6.93
C MET A 270 6.74 -12.49 8.11
N PRO A 271 7.56 -11.72 8.86
CA PRO A 271 7.13 -11.02 10.08
C PRO A 271 6.02 -10.00 9.89
N GLN A 272 5.97 -9.37 8.71
CA GLN A 272 4.97 -8.35 8.40
C GLN A 272 3.62 -8.91 7.96
N GLY A 273 3.49 -10.25 7.65
CA GLY A 273 2.26 -10.66 6.98
C GLY A 273 1.90 -12.14 6.95
N SER A 274 2.73 -13.08 7.44
CA SER A 274 2.43 -14.52 7.28
C SER A 274 1.67 -15.16 8.46
N MET A 275 1.29 -14.41 9.48
CA MET A 275 0.62 -14.96 10.64
C MET A 275 -0.70 -15.64 10.30
N PHE A 276 -0.89 -16.82 10.82
CA PHE A 276 -2.12 -17.60 10.84
C PHE A 276 -2.71 -17.58 12.26
N SER A 277 -4.03 -17.43 12.39
CA SER A 277 -4.68 -17.48 13.70
C SER A 277 -6.19 -17.72 13.60
N THR A 278 -6.81 -17.99 14.73
CA THR A 278 -8.26 -18.02 14.92
C THR A 278 -8.77 -16.72 15.56
N GLY A 279 -10.06 -16.46 15.49
CA GLY A 279 -10.66 -15.31 16.15
C GLY A 279 -10.45 -15.33 17.67
N SER A 280 -10.58 -16.50 18.30
CA SER A 280 -10.39 -16.65 19.75
C SER A 280 -8.95 -16.41 20.20
N ASP A 281 -7.97 -16.84 19.40
CA ASP A 281 -6.57 -16.61 19.72
C ASP A 281 -6.24 -15.11 19.64
N VAL A 282 -6.72 -14.40 18.61
CA VAL A 282 -6.57 -12.94 18.50
C VAL A 282 -7.24 -12.20 19.66
N ALA A 283 -8.38 -12.72 20.16
CA ALA A 283 -9.02 -12.14 21.34
C ALA A 283 -8.12 -12.16 22.57
N ASN A 284 -7.34 -13.23 22.78
CA ASN A 284 -6.40 -13.31 23.90
C ASN A 284 -5.32 -12.22 23.82
N PHE A 285 -4.83 -11.94 22.61
CA PHE A 285 -3.90 -10.83 22.39
C PHE A 285 -4.55 -9.47 22.66
N MET A 286 -5.78 -9.24 22.17
CA MET A 286 -6.53 -8.01 22.45
C MET A 286 -6.75 -7.81 23.97
N ILE A 287 -7.08 -8.87 24.70
CA ILE A 287 -7.23 -8.83 26.16
C ILE A 287 -5.89 -8.42 26.81
N ALA A 288 -4.77 -9.01 26.39
CA ALA A 288 -3.46 -8.65 26.92
C ALA A 288 -3.15 -7.16 26.70
N GLN A 289 -3.39 -6.66 25.48
CA GLN A 289 -3.16 -5.25 25.14
C GLN A 289 -4.04 -4.31 25.98
N LEU A 290 -5.33 -4.61 26.13
CA LEU A 290 -6.28 -3.79 26.91
C LEU A 290 -6.08 -3.89 28.42
N ASN A 291 -5.33 -4.90 28.90
CA ASN A 291 -5.04 -5.14 30.31
C ASN A 291 -3.57 -4.90 30.65
N ASN A 292 -2.98 -3.84 30.07
CA ASN A 292 -1.60 -3.40 30.34
C ASN A 292 -0.57 -4.54 30.19
N GLY A 293 -0.64 -5.27 29.09
CA GLY A 293 0.26 -6.38 28.75
C GLY A 293 -0.01 -7.69 29.49
N LYS A 294 -1.09 -7.81 30.28
CA LYS A 294 -1.37 -9.00 31.11
C LYS A 294 -2.53 -9.83 30.56
N PHE A 295 -2.29 -11.12 30.41
CA PHE A 295 -3.32 -12.13 30.10
C PHE A 295 -3.33 -13.23 31.16
N LYS A 296 -4.44 -13.33 31.91
CA LYS A 296 -4.57 -14.25 33.05
C LYS A 296 -3.39 -14.06 34.04
N ASN A 297 -2.59 -15.10 34.25
CA ASN A 297 -1.42 -15.08 35.12
C ASN A 297 -0.11 -14.75 34.39
N ASN A 298 -0.15 -14.58 33.05
CA ASN A 298 1.02 -14.32 32.22
C ASN A 298 1.15 -12.83 31.91
N GLN A 299 2.38 -12.32 31.92
CA GLN A 299 2.74 -10.97 31.52
C GLN A 299 3.41 -11.04 30.15
N LEU A 300 2.75 -10.50 29.13
CA LEU A 300 3.30 -10.38 27.78
C LEU A 300 4.32 -9.24 27.70
N LEU A 301 3.93 -8.07 28.23
CA LEU A 301 4.73 -6.84 28.34
C LEU A 301 4.50 -6.25 29.74
N GLN A 302 5.50 -5.60 30.31
CA GLN A 302 5.29 -4.81 31.52
C GLN A 302 4.29 -3.69 31.24
N LYS A 303 3.63 -3.24 32.30
CA LYS A 303 2.56 -2.23 32.20
C LYS A 303 3.05 -0.96 31.46
N GLU A 304 4.19 -0.45 31.88
CA GLU A 304 4.79 0.78 31.33
C GLU A 304 5.08 0.64 29.83
N THR A 305 5.58 -0.52 29.42
CA THR A 305 5.88 -0.81 28.01
C THR A 305 4.59 -0.96 27.18
N ALA A 306 3.59 -1.66 27.73
CA ALA A 306 2.29 -1.82 27.05
C ALA A 306 1.60 -0.46 26.86
N GLU A 307 1.61 0.40 27.89
CA GLU A 307 1.07 1.75 27.84
C GLU A 307 1.86 2.63 26.85
N ASP A 308 3.20 2.52 26.85
CA ASP A 308 4.03 3.28 25.93
C ASP A 308 3.83 2.85 24.48
N MET A 309 3.66 1.53 24.25
CA MET A 309 3.37 0.98 22.91
C MET A 309 2.06 1.52 22.31
N GLN A 310 1.10 1.92 23.15
CA GLN A 310 -0.22 2.39 22.73
C GLN A 310 -0.32 3.92 22.60
N LYS A 311 0.70 4.67 23.05
CA LYS A 311 0.73 6.13 22.88
C LYS A 311 0.99 6.51 21.42
N THR A 312 0.48 7.67 21.05
CA THR A 312 0.82 8.29 19.76
C THR A 312 2.33 8.49 19.65
N LYS A 313 2.93 7.98 18.59
CA LYS A 313 4.37 8.10 18.28
C LYS A 313 4.63 8.94 17.04
N PHE A 314 3.70 8.94 16.12
CA PHE A 314 3.73 9.82 14.96
C PHE A 314 2.34 10.43 14.73
N ALA A 315 2.32 11.74 14.47
CA ALA A 315 1.15 12.49 14.04
C ALA A 315 1.62 13.59 13.08
N LEU A 316 0.98 13.71 11.93
CA LEU A 316 1.22 14.83 11.03
C LEU A 316 0.60 16.11 11.62
N HIS A 317 -0.63 15.99 12.10
CA HIS A 317 -1.35 17.04 12.81
C HIS A 317 -1.58 16.65 14.30
N PRO A 318 -1.34 17.55 15.28
CA PRO A 318 -1.40 17.21 16.70
C PRO A 318 -2.76 16.64 17.17
N LYS A 319 -3.84 17.01 16.52
CA LYS A 319 -5.21 16.52 16.84
C LYS A 319 -5.50 15.15 16.21
N TYR A 320 -4.68 14.67 15.28
CA TYR A 320 -4.92 13.45 14.53
C TYR A 320 -3.68 12.55 14.50
N PRO A 321 -3.59 11.59 15.43
CA PRO A 321 -2.50 10.65 15.47
C PRO A 321 -2.58 9.70 14.26
N ASN A 322 -1.40 9.29 13.75
CA ASN A 322 -1.29 8.34 12.66
C ASN A 322 -0.77 6.98 13.14
N MET A 323 0.24 6.96 14.02
CA MET A 323 0.90 5.74 14.47
C MET A 323 1.16 5.71 15.96
N THR A 324 1.06 4.50 16.52
CA THR A 324 1.72 4.06 17.76
C THR A 324 2.91 3.17 17.42
N TYR A 325 3.47 2.39 18.37
CA TYR A 325 4.41 1.32 18.01
C TYR A 325 3.66 0.10 17.48
N GLY A 326 3.58 0.00 16.15
CA GLY A 326 2.99 -1.11 15.40
C GLY A 326 1.48 -1.04 15.12
N PHE A 327 0.71 -0.20 15.84
CA PHE A 327 -0.69 0.07 15.52
C PHE A 327 -0.83 1.37 14.72
N GLU A 328 -1.91 1.44 13.96
CA GLU A 328 -2.31 2.60 13.18
C GLU A 328 -3.58 3.23 13.78
N PHE A 329 -3.73 4.52 13.60
CA PHE A 329 -5.01 5.17 13.77
C PHE A 329 -5.76 5.11 12.43
N PHE A 330 -7.05 4.87 12.52
CA PHE A 330 -7.92 4.91 11.35
C PHE A 330 -8.29 6.36 11.02
N SER A 331 -9.10 6.51 9.99
CA SER A 331 -9.58 7.84 9.62
C SER A 331 -10.29 8.52 10.80
N PRO A 332 -9.87 9.73 11.22
CA PRO A 332 -10.35 10.36 12.45
C PRO A 332 -11.87 10.53 12.53
N GLN A 333 -12.53 10.78 11.39
CA GLN A 333 -13.99 10.90 11.35
C GLN A 333 -14.73 9.60 11.72
N SER A 334 -14.08 8.44 11.61
CA SER A 334 -14.65 7.15 12.02
C SER A 334 -14.42 6.83 13.50
N HIS A 335 -13.64 7.66 14.21
CA HIS A 335 -13.36 7.48 15.64
C HIS A 335 -14.49 7.92 16.55
N ASN A 336 -15.37 8.79 16.07
CA ASN A 336 -16.49 9.35 16.86
C ASN A 336 -16.04 9.88 18.22
N GLY A 337 -14.96 10.66 18.24
CA GLY A 337 -14.37 11.26 19.44
C GLY A 337 -13.62 10.29 20.38
N GLN A 338 -13.48 9.01 20.03
CA GLN A 338 -12.78 8.02 20.84
C GLN A 338 -11.29 7.93 20.48
N TYR A 339 -10.45 7.62 21.47
CA TYR A 339 -9.08 7.18 21.22
C TYR A 339 -9.09 5.71 20.79
N VAL A 340 -9.09 5.48 19.48
CA VAL A 340 -9.18 4.15 18.89
C VAL A 340 -8.05 3.93 17.90
N PHE A 341 -7.35 2.82 18.04
CA PHE A 341 -6.29 2.39 17.14
C PHE A 341 -6.41 0.89 16.85
N GLY A 342 -5.76 0.45 15.80
CA GLY A 342 -5.84 -0.95 15.43
C GLY A 342 -4.87 -1.32 14.31
N LYS A 343 -5.18 -2.40 13.62
CA LYS A 343 -4.42 -2.87 12.46
C LYS A 343 -5.31 -3.60 11.49
N GLY A 344 -5.26 -3.17 10.23
CA GLY A 344 -5.85 -3.90 9.12
C GLY A 344 -4.88 -4.91 8.51
N GLY A 345 -5.41 -5.87 7.78
CA GLY A 345 -4.63 -6.85 7.05
C GLY A 345 -5.32 -7.32 5.78
N ASN A 346 -4.61 -7.26 4.64
CA ASN A 346 -5.06 -7.81 3.37
C ASN A 346 -3.94 -8.65 2.75
N ILE A 347 -4.30 -9.84 2.30
CA ILE A 347 -3.44 -10.77 1.56
C ILE A 347 -4.35 -11.58 0.64
N PRO A 348 -3.90 -12.14 -0.49
CA PRO A 348 -4.78 -12.86 -1.38
C PRO A 348 -5.73 -13.84 -0.66
N GLY A 349 -7.02 -13.62 -0.84
CA GLY A 349 -8.10 -14.41 -0.25
C GLY A 349 -8.54 -14.05 1.16
N PHE A 350 -7.91 -13.05 1.82
CA PHE A 350 -8.25 -12.71 3.20
C PHE A 350 -8.17 -11.21 3.46
N SER A 351 -9.16 -10.68 4.19
CA SER A 351 -9.17 -9.31 4.69
C SER A 351 -9.57 -9.32 6.16
N SER A 352 -8.89 -8.50 6.98
CA SER A 352 -9.09 -8.48 8.42
C SER A 352 -8.91 -7.08 9.00
N LEU A 353 -9.53 -6.83 10.16
CA LEU A 353 -9.34 -5.62 10.94
C LEU A 353 -9.45 -5.95 12.42
N MET A 354 -8.52 -5.45 13.20
CA MET A 354 -8.53 -5.46 14.65
C MET A 354 -8.47 -4.02 15.16
N TRP A 355 -9.33 -3.66 16.10
CA TRP A 355 -9.25 -2.35 16.77
C TRP A 355 -9.45 -2.45 18.27
N LEU A 356 -8.88 -1.48 18.97
CA LEU A 356 -8.90 -1.36 20.43
C LEU A 356 -9.38 0.02 20.84
N ILE A 357 -10.24 0.09 21.84
CA ILE A 357 -10.72 1.31 22.50
C ILE A 357 -10.33 1.18 23.98
N PRO A 358 -9.10 1.59 24.37
CA PRO A 358 -8.55 1.32 25.69
C PRO A 358 -9.35 1.88 26.83
N GLU A 359 -9.90 3.09 26.70
CA GLU A 359 -10.71 3.76 27.72
C GLU A 359 -11.92 2.92 28.13
N HIS A 360 -12.51 2.20 27.16
CA HIS A 360 -13.66 1.34 27.38
C HIS A 360 -13.31 -0.13 27.57
N LYS A 361 -12.02 -0.49 27.52
CA LYS A 361 -11.52 -1.89 27.53
C LYS A 361 -12.23 -2.76 26.51
N ILE A 362 -12.47 -2.22 25.34
CA ILE A 362 -13.13 -2.90 24.21
C ILE A 362 -12.10 -3.18 23.13
N GLY A 363 -12.15 -4.39 22.61
CA GLY A 363 -11.42 -4.78 21.39
C GLY A 363 -12.34 -5.57 20.48
N VAL A 364 -12.20 -5.36 19.19
CA VAL A 364 -12.97 -6.09 18.18
C VAL A 364 -12.04 -6.59 17.09
N PHE A 365 -12.29 -7.80 16.64
CA PHE A 365 -11.61 -8.41 15.52
C PHE A 365 -12.62 -8.96 14.53
N VAL A 366 -12.45 -8.60 13.26
CA VAL A 366 -13.24 -9.08 12.12
C VAL A 366 -12.30 -9.61 11.05
N VAL A 367 -12.59 -10.80 10.55
CA VAL A 367 -11.85 -11.40 9.42
C VAL A 367 -12.81 -12.08 8.46
N THR A 368 -12.53 -11.93 7.17
CA THR A 368 -13.23 -12.63 6.09
C THR A 368 -12.26 -13.38 5.21
N ASN A 369 -12.70 -14.50 4.67
CA ASN A 369 -11.94 -15.26 3.68
C ASN A 369 -12.20 -14.77 2.25
N LYS A 370 -12.24 -13.47 2.07
CA LYS A 370 -12.36 -12.78 0.79
C LYS A 370 -11.22 -11.80 0.56
N ASP A 371 -10.70 -11.79 -0.65
CA ASP A 371 -9.67 -10.87 -1.10
C ASP A 371 -10.20 -9.42 -1.16
N SER A 372 -9.38 -8.48 -0.69
CA SER A 372 -9.59 -7.04 -0.85
C SER A 372 -11.00 -6.56 -0.45
N SER A 373 -11.55 -7.13 0.63
CA SER A 373 -12.91 -6.83 1.09
C SER A 373 -12.97 -5.59 1.96
N ALA A 374 -13.90 -4.69 1.66
CA ALA A 374 -14.23 -3.54 2.49
C ALA A 374 -14.97 -3.91 3.79
N LEU A 375 -15.53 -5.13 3.86
CA LEU A 375 -16.38 -5.57 4.96
C LEU A 375 -15.81 -5.31 6.35
N PRO A 376 -14.53 -5.61 6.68
CA PRO A 376 -14.01 -5.36 8.03
C PRO A 376 -14.04 -3.88 8.43
N VAL A 377 -13.76 -2.96 7.50
CA VAL A 377 -13.80 -1.50 7.75
C VAL A 377 -15.25 -1.02 7.85
N GLU A 378 -16.13 -1.47 6.97
CA GLU A 378 -17.56 -1.11 7.06
C GLU A 378 -18.18 -1.59 8.38
N VAL A 379 -17.74 -2.73 8.92
CA VAL A 379 -18.18 -3.20 10.26
C VAL A 379 -17.61 -2.32 11.36
N PHE A 380 -16.38 -1.81 11.22
CA PHE A 380 -15.82 -0.85 12.16
C PHE A 380 -16.65 0.44 12.19
N ASP A 381 -16.96 1.01 11.04
CA ASP A 381 -17.76 2.24 10.93
C ASP A 381 -19.15 2.05 11.55
N ASP A 382 -19.84 0.96 11.21
CA ASP A 382 -21.14 0.65 11.78
C ASP A 382 -21.07 0.40 13.29
N PHE A 383 -20.00 -0.24 13.79
CA PHE A 383 -19.79 -0.47 15.22
C PHE A 383 -19.61 0.87 15.96
N MET A 384 -18.72 1.74 15.44
CA MET A 384 -18.47 3.04 16.05
C MET A 384 -19.72 3.90 16.04
N ASN A 385 -20.44 3.95 14.93
CA ASN A 385 -21.68 4.72 14.82
C ASN A 385 -22.80 4.22 15.73
N ASN A 386 -22.86 2.89 15.96
CA ASN A 386 -23.89 2.28 16.80
C ASN A 386 -23.61 2.45 18.30
N TYR A 387 -22.35 2.26 18.73
CA TYR A 387 -21.99 2.23 20.15
C TYR A 387 -21.37 3.52 20.66
N PHE A 388 -20.80 4.33 19.78
CA PHE A 388 -20.12 5.59 20.09
C PHE A 388 -20.56 6.70 19.13
N PRO A 389 -21.87 7.01 19.02
CA PRO A 389 -22.33 8.02 18.07
C PRO A 389 -21.75 9.40 18.42
N ASP A 390 -21.03 9.99 17.46
CA ASP A 390 -20.58 11.38 17.58
C ASP A 390 -21.68 12.34 17.09
N LYS A 391 -21.95 13.35 17.90
CA LYS A 391 -22.91 14.39 17.58
C LYS A 391 -22.26 15.74 17.29
N THR A 392 -20.93 15.79 17.43
CA THR A 392 -20.17 17.03 17.21
C THR A 392 -19.98 17.25 15.71
N LYS A 393 -20.30 18.44 15.22
CA LYS A 393 -19.91 18.88 13.88
C LYS A 393 -18.68 19.75 14.04
N PRO A 394 -17.67 19.63 13.14
CA PRO A 394 -16.54 20.54 13.16
C PRO A 394 -17.03 21.98 12.91
N GLU A 395 -16.46 22.91 13.64
CA GLU A 395 -16.59 24.34 13.32
C GLU A 395 -15.57 24.66 12.22
N TYR A 396 -16.05 25.22 11.11
CA TYR A 396 -15.18 25.58 10.00
C TYR A 396 -14.66 27.00 10.20
N LEU A 397 -13.36 27.16 9.94
CA LEU A 397 -12.72 28.46 9.80
C LEU A 397 -13.10 29.08 8.45
N ASN A 398 -12.90 30.40 8.35
CA ASN A 398 -13.17 31.14 7.12
C ASN A 398 -11.90 31.89 6.66
N PRO A 399 -10.87 31.14 6.18
CA PRO A 399 -9.62 31.75 5.75
C PRO A 399 -9.83 32.61 4.50
N ASN A 400 -9.03 33.65 4.34
CA ASN A 400 -8.96 34.39 3.09
C ASN A 400 -8.06 33.66 2.07
N GLU A 401 -8.16 34.06 0.81
CA GLU A 401 -7.41 33.41 -0.27
C GLU A 401 -5.88 33.45 -0.08
N GLU A 402 -5.34 34.55 0.48
CA GLU A 402 -3.91 34.69 0.75
C GLU A 402 -3.41 33.65 1.77
N GLU A 403 -4.22 33.36 2.79
CA GLU A 403 -3.91 32.31 3.78
C GLU A 403 -3.93 30.89 3.16
N LEU A 404 -4.72 30.69 2.10
CA LEU A 404 -4.84 29.41 1.41
C LEU A 404 -3.72 29.16 0.40
N LYS A 405 -3.10 30.20 -0.18
CA LYS A 405 -2.07 30.08 -1.23
C LYS A 405 -0.91 29.18 -0.87
N LYS A 406 -0.50 29.14 0.41
CA LYS A 406 0.62 28.28 0.83
C LYS A 406 0.39 26.79 0.57
N PHE A 407 -0.88 26.35 0.51
CA PHE A 407 -1.27 24.95 0.30
C PHE A 407 -1.28 24.55 -1.18
N GLU A 408 -1.36 25.51 -2.10
CA GLU A 408 -1.36 25.23 -3.55
C GLU A 408 -0.09 24.48 -3.97
N GLY A 409 -0.26 23.53 -4.87
CA GLY A 409 0.83 22.77 -5.47
C GLY A 409 0.46 21.33 -5.80
N VAL A 410 1.46 20.59 -6.26
CA VAL A 410 1.37 19.17 -6.56
C VAL A 410 2.02 18.39 -5.44
N TYR A 411 1.34 17.35 -4.99
CA TYR A 411 1.80 16.47 -3.90
C TYR A 411 1.88 15.05 -4.41
N ARG A 412 3.04 14.41 -4.25
CA ARG A 412 3.28 13.03 -4.65
C ARG A 412 3.24 12.12 -3.44
N ASP A 413 2.38 11.11 -3.47
CA ASP A 413 2.34 10.08 -2.45
C ASP A 413 3.67 9.31 -2.38
N LEU A 414 4.19 9.08 -1.18
CA LEU A 414 5.50 8.44 -1.01
C LEU A 414 5.47 6.93 -1.22
N ARG A 415 4.32 6.29 -1.02
CA ARG A 415 4.13 4.85 -1.22
C ARG A 415 3.59 4.54 -2.61
N LEU A 416 2.57 5.28 -3.02
CA LEU A 416 1.95 5.19 -4.35
C LEU A 416 2.48 6.33 -5.21
N LYS A 417 3.73 6.24 -5.60
CA LYS A 417 4.46 7.34 -6.28
C LYS A 417 3.81 7.82 -7.58
N ASN A 418 2.90 7.02 -8.18
CA ASN A 418 2.08 7.40 -9.33
C ASN A 418 0.78 8.15 -8.95
N LEU A 419 0.52 8.33 -7.65
CA LEU A 419 -0.60 9.12 -7.15
C LEU A 419 -0.13 10.54 -6.90
N MET A 420 -0.65 11.47 -7.74
CA MET A 420 -0.44 12.91 -7.61
C MET A 420 -1.75 13.54 -7.16
N SER A 421 -1.68 14.36 -6.11
CA SER A 421 -2.79 15.19 -5.67
C SER A 421 -2.46 16.65 -6.01
N HIS A 422 -3.39 17.31 -6.69
CA HIS A 422 -3.28 18.72 -7.04
C HIS A 422 -4.13 19.54 -6.07
N VAL A 423 -3.50 20.46 -5.36
CA VAL A 423 -4.19 21.39 -4.48
C VAL A 423 -4.16 22.78 -5.13
N ASN A 424 -5.33 23.35 -5.34
CA ASN A 424 -5.46 24.64 -6.02
C ASN A 424 -6.63 25.46 -5.47
N ILE A 425 -6.56 26.77 -5.66
CA ILE A 425 -7.62 27.72 -5.31
C ILE A 425 -8.51 27.97 -6.53
N SER A 426 -9.81 27.97 -6.32
CA SER A 426 -10.79 28.38 -7.32
C SER A 426 -11.93 29.12 -6.60
N GLU A 427 -12.31 30.30 -7.09
CA GLU A 427 -13.38 31.11 -6.49
C GLU A 427 -13.21 31.38 -4.98
N GLY A 428 -11.95 31.59 -4.55
CA GLY A 428 -11.59 31.85 -3.15
C GLY A 428 -11.65 30.64 -2.21
N LYS A 429 -11.82 29.42 -2.75
CA LYS A 429 -11.89 28.17 -2.03
C LYS A 429 -10.75 27.22 -2.40
N LEU A 430 -10.31 26.41 -1.47
CA LEU A 430 -9.30 25.40 -1.68
C LEU A 430 -9.93 24.08 -2.17
N TYR A 431 -9.32 23.47 -3.17
CA TYR A 431 -9.72 22.18 -3.71
C TYR A 431 -8.52 21.23 -3.76
N VAL A 432 -8.77 19.96 -3.53
CA VAL A 432 -7.85 18.88 -3.87
C VAL A 432 -8.43 18.06 -5.01
N SER A 433 -7.59 17.59 -5.93
CA SER A 433 -8.00 16.68 -6.98
C SER A 433 -6.94 15.61 -7.23
N ASP A 434 -7.35 14.36 -7.36
CA ASP A 434 -6.54 13.23 -7.76
C ASP A 434 -7.33 12.26 -8.64
N LYS A 435 -6.63 11.28 -9.25
CA LYS A 435 -7.25 10.33 -10.17
C LYS A 435 -8.20 9.32 -9.49
N VAL A 436 -8.15 9.16 -8.18
CA VAL A 436 -8.95 8.20 -7.42
C VAL A 436 -10.23 8.85 -6.89
N TYR A 437 -10.09 10.00 -6.25
CA TYR A 437 -11.19 10.68 -5.56
C TYR A 437 -11.86 11.76 -6.42
N GLY A 438 -11.19 12.23 -7.48
CA GLY A 438 -11.64 13.36 -8.27
C GLY A 438 -11.45 14.69 -7.53
N LYS A 439 -12.15 15.74 -7.95
CA LYS A 439 -12.08 17.08 -7.34
C LYS A 439 -13.00 17.15 -6.11
N GLN A 440 -12.46 17.61 -4.96
CA GLN A 440 -13.18 17.82 -3.70
C GLN A 440 -12.89 19.23 -3.16
N GLU A 441 -13.91 19.93 -2.69
CA GLU A 441 -13.74 21.17 -1.91
C GLU A 441 -13.19 20.84 -0.52
N LEU A 442 -12.27 21.67 -0.02
CA LEU A 442 -11.65 21.55 1.29
C LEU A 442 -12.16 22.66 2.22
N LYS A 443 -12.74 22.29 3.34
CA LYS A 443 -13.18 23.22 4.40
C LYS A 443 -12.20 23.16 5.56
N GLN A 444 -11.68 24.30 5.98
CA GLN A 444 -10.66 24.37 7.02
C GLN A 444 -11.29 24.20 8.40
N ILE A 445 -10.74 23.28 9.20
CA ILE A 445 -11.16 23.02 10.60
C ILE A 445 -10.14 23.61 11.57
N ASP A 446 -8.87 23.60 11.20
CA ASP A 446 -7.73 24.08 11.98
C ASP A 446 -6.70 24.68 11.00
N PRO A 447 -5.76 25.53 11.39
CA PRO A 447 -4.80 26.14 10.46
C PRO A 447 -4.08 25.20 9.49
N LEU A 448 -3.92 23.93 9.84
CA LEU A 448 -3.25 22.92 9.02
C LEU A 448 -4.12 21.67 8.79
N LEU A 449 -5.44 21.79 9.02
CA LEU A 449 -6.37 20.69 8.92
C LEU A 449 -7.60 21.09 8.14
N PHE A 450 -8.00 20.26 7.20
CA PHE A 450 -9.16 20.46 6.34
C PHE A 450 -10.03 19.20 6.31
N GLU A 451 -11.29 19.34 5.95
CA GLU A 451 -12.24 18.27 5.65
C GLU A 451 -12.70 18.40 4.20
N ASP A 452 -12.72 17.28 3.47
CA ASP A 452 -13.26 17.22 2.12
C ASP A 452 -14.79 16.99 2.10
N GLU A 453 -15.40 17.02 0.92
CA GLU A 453 -16.86 16.83 0.74
C GLU A 453 -17.33 15.42 1.13
N LYS A 454 -16.43 14.45 1.26
CA LYS A 454 -16.72 13.08 1.69
C LYS A 454 -16.48 12.86 3.19
N GLY A 455 -16.03 13.91 3.88
CA GLY A 455 -15.72 13.87 5.31
C GLY A 455 -14.32 13.35 5.63
N ASN A 456 -13.43 13.17 4.63
CA ASN A 456 -12.05 12.80 4.92
C ASN A 456 -11.27 14.02 5.35
N TYR A 457 -10.38 13.83 6.31
CA TYR A 457 -9.51 14.90 6.75
C TYR A 457 -8.23 14.95 5.91
N MET A 458 -7.76 16.16 5.68
CA MET A 458 -6.52 16.47 5.02
C MET A 458 -5.64 17.27 5.97
N GLU A 459 -4.53 16.67 6.33
CA GLU A 459 -3.56 17.20 7.28
C GLU A 459 -2.35 17.74 6.52
N PHE A 460 -1.83 18.90 6.95
CA PHE A 460 -0.60 19.47 6.38
C PHE A 460 0.47 19.65 7.44
N LYS A 461 1.73 19.53 7.01
CA LYS A 461 2.92 19.82 7.81
C LYS A 461 3.77 20.88 7.12
N LEU A 462 4.34 21.79 7.90
CA LEU A 462 5.18 22.86 7.39
C LEU A 462 6.68 22.53 7.57
N HIS A 463 7.49 23.07 6.69
CA HIS A 463 8.92 23.27 6.94
C HIS A 463 9.14 24.32 8.03
N LYS A 464 10.37 24.43 8.53
CA LYS A 464 10.75 25.45 9.53
C LYS A 464 10.59 26.89 9.03
N ASP A 465 10.61 27.10 7.74
CA ASP A 465 10.40 28.41 7.08
C ASP A 465 8.92 28.77 6.87
N GLY A 466 8.01 27.88 7.25
CA GLY A 466 6.57 28.09 7.12
C GLY A 466 5.95 27.64 5.79
N THR A 467 6.75 27.16 4.84
CA THR A 467 6.24 26.57 3.60
C THR A 467 5.67 25.17 3.85
N VAL A 468 4.66 24.75 3.05
CA VAL A 468 4.08 23.41 3.19
C VAL A 468 5.04 22.37 2.66
N LYS A 469 5.30 21.36 3.48
CA LYS A 469 6.20 20.24 3.20
C LYS A 469 5.48 19.03 2.65
N GLU A 470 4.46 18.58 3.38
CA GLU A 470 3.76 17.33 3.11
C GLU A 470 2.32 17.38 3.61
N MET A 471 1.52 16.43 3.15
CA MET A 471 0.15 16.21 3.60
C MET A 471 -0.14 14.73 3.77
N ILE A 472 -1.19 14.42 4.55
CA ILE A 472 -1.91 13.15 4.52
C ILE A 472 -3.38 13.49 4.22
N HIS A 473 -3.99 12.76 3.29
CA HIS A 473 -5.39 12.87 2.94
C HIS A 473 -6.06 11.49 3.12
N TRP A 474 -6.98 11.11 2.27
CA TRP A 474 -7.70 9.84 2.32
C TRP A 474 -6.80 8.58 2.34
N ASN A 475 -5.58 8.63 1.81
CA ASN A 475 -4.59 7.58 1.96
C ASN A 475 -3.82 7.75 3.28
N SER A 476 -4.40 7.27 4.38
CA SER A 476 -3.77 7.35 5.71
C SER A 476 -2.49 6.51 5.85
N GLY A 477 -2.14 5.70 4.85
CA GLY A 477 -0.94 4.84 4.87
C GLY A 477 0.36 5.53 4.44
N SER A 478 0.30 6.79 4.00
CA SER A 478 1.48 7.50 3.47
C SER A 478 1.31 9.01 3.48
N SER A 479 2.40 9.72 3.77
CA SER A 479 2.51 11.14 3.45
C SER A 479 2.63 11.33 1.93
N ALA A 480 2.09 12.45 1.44
CA ALA A 480 2.36 12.98 0.11
C ALA A 480 3.21 14.24 0.24
N VAL A 481 4.38 14.25 -0.37
CA VAL A 481 5.30 15.39 -0.30
C VAL A 481 4.99 16.41 -1.40
N LYS A 482 5.06 17.69 -1.04
CA LYS A 482 4.91 18.79 -1.99
C LYS A 482 6.09 18.80 -2.94
N LEU A 483 5.81 18.72 -4.25
CA LEU A 483 6.83 18.80 -5.27
C LEU A 483 7.20 20.28 -5.51
N SER A 484 8.49 20.55 -5.71
CA SER A 484 8.94 21.86 -6.17
C SER A 484 8.54 22.05 -7.63
N GLU A 485 8.30 23.31 -8.01
CA GLU A 485 8.19 23.63 -9.42
C GLU A 485 9.60 23.63 -10.03
N PRO A 486 9.87 22.79 -11.04
CA PRO A 486 11.19 22.76 -11.67
C PRO A 486 11.41 24.01 -12.53
N GLU A 487 12.67 24.36 -12.74
CA GLU A 487 13.00 25.35 -13.76
C GLU A 487 12.52 24.86 -15.13
N ARG A 488 11.85 25.73 -15.89
CA ARG A 488 11.35 25.38 -17.23
C ARG A 488 12.49 25.04 -18.19
N PHE A 489 12.25 24.08 -19.05
CA PHE A 489 13.16 23.80 -20.15
C PHE A 489 13.28 25.03 -21.08
N LYS A 490 14.50 25.41 -21.47
CA LYS A 490 14.74 26.58 -22.28
C LYS A 490 14.20 26.50 -23.72
N ASP A 491 14.03 25.26 -24.19
CA ASP A 491 13.57 24.91 -25.54
C ASP A 491 12.12 24.43 -25.60
N VAL A 492 11.36 24.58 -24.50
CA VAL A 492 9.92 24.25 -24.42
C VAL A 492 9.17 25.45 -23.83
N ASP A 493 8.65 26.30 -24.70
CA ASP A 493 7.79 27.40 -24.29
C ASP A 493 6.33 26.95 -24.04
N GLU A 494 5.49 27.85 -23.51
CA GLU A 494 4.10 27.55 -23.18
C GLU A 494 3.23 27.20 -24.39
N ASN A 495 3.60 27.66 -25.58
CA ASN A 495 2.88 27.41 -26.82
C ASN A 495 3.36 26.13 -27.53
N HIS A 496 4.40 25.49 -27.02
CA HIS A 496 4.90 24.26 -27.60
C HIS A 496 3.81 23.18 -27.60
N PRO A 497 3.50 22.51 -28.73
CA PRO A 497 2.36 21.57 -28.82
C PRO A 497 2.35 20.46 -27.77
N TYR A 498 3.52 20.12 -27.24
CA TYR A 498 3.69 19.07 -26.22
C TYR A 498 3.94 19.63 -24.81
N ALA A 499 3.91 20.96 -24.60
CA ALA A 499 4.17 21.54 -23.27
C ALA A 499 3.26 20.95 -22.19
N LYS A 500 1.97 20.70 -22.51
CA LYS A 500 0.98 20.10 -21.60
C LYS A 500 1.32 18.67 -21.16
N PHE A 501 2.25 17.98 -21.81
CA PHE A 501 2.73 16.65 -21.44
C PHE A 501 4.12 16.72 -20.80
N ILE A 502 5.00 17.56 -21.35
CA ILE A 502 6.40 17.70 -20.92
C ILE A 502 6.45 18.32 -19.51
N ASN A 503 5.75 19.45 -19.29
CA ASN A 503 5.84 20.20 -18.04
C ASN A 503 5.36 19.39 -16.82
N PRO A 504 4.20 18.68 -16.85
CA PRO A 504 3.82 17.83 -15.74
C PRO A 504 4.80 16.69 -15.48
N LEU A 505 5.28 15.99 -16.53
CA LEU A 505 6.25 14.92 -16.34
C LEU A 505 7.60 15.43 -15.80
N HIS A 506 7.97 16.68 -16.11
CA HIS A 506 9.13 17.32 -15.50
C HIS A 506 8.87 17.64 -14.03
N GLN A 507 7.72 18.19 -13.68
CA GLN A 507 7.32 18.45 -12.30
C GLN A 507 7.23 17.16 -11.49
N TYR A 508 6.81 16.04 -12.11
CA TYR A 508 6.76 14.72 -11.49
C TYR A 508 8.14 14.03 -11.44
N GLU A 509 9.21 14.73 -11.81
CA GLU A 509 10.59 14.26 -11.77
C GLU A 509 10.89 13.05 -12.70
N VAL A 510 10.01 12.79 -13.68
CA VAL A 510 10.22 11.76 -14.70
C VAL A 510 11.23 12.25 -15.74
N LEU A 511 11.16 13.53 -16.10
CA LEU A 511 12.03 14.16 -17.10
C LEU A 511 13.06 15.07 -16.43
N GLN A 512 14.24 15.12 -17.01
CA GLN A 512 15.31 15.98 -16.54
C GLN A 512 15.88 16.81 -17.70
N ALA A 513 16.30 18.05 -17.37
CA ALA A 513 17.04 18.89 -18.30
C ALA A 513 18.44 18.32 -18.57
N ASN A 514 18.93 18.51 -19.78
CA ASN A 514 20.34 18.31 -20.07
C ASN A 514 21.21 19.39 -19.37
N ARG A 515 22.53 19.31 -19.51
CA ARG A 515 23.46 20.28 -18.90
C ARG A 515 23.25 21.72 -19.31
N GLU A 516 22.59 21.96 -20.46
CA GLU A 516 22.31 23.29 -21.01
C GLU A 516 20.96 23.83 -20.57
N GLY A 517 20.15 23.01 -19.89
CA GLY A 517 18.78 23.32 -19.44
C GLY A 517 17.72 23.05 -20.50
N ASN A 518 18.02 22.22 -21.51
CA ASN A 518 17.10 21.86 -22.59
C ASN A 518 16.50 20.47 -22.42
N PHE A 519 15.30 20.26 -22.98
CA PHE A 519 14.64 18.97 -23.12
C PHE A 519 14.98 18.26 -24.43
N THR A 520 15.23 19.00 -25.47
CA THR A 520 15.46 18.53 -26.85
C THR A 520 14.28 17.73 -27.43
N PRO A 521 13.08 18.36 -27.55
CA PRO A 521 11.83 17.65 -27.87
C PRO A 521 11.84 16.89 -29.21
N GLU A 522 12.52 17.43 -30.23
CA GLU A 522 12.59 16.86 -31.58
C GLU A 522 13.62 15.73 -31.74
N SER A 523 14.48 15.51 -30.73
CA SER A 523 15.49 14.44 -30.79
C SER A 523 14.84 13.06 -30.68
N SER A 524 15.43 12.06 -31.34
CA SER A 524 15.02 10.67 -31.18
C SER A 524 15.33 10.16 -29.77
N LEU A 525 14.42 9.39 -29.22
CA LEU A 525 14.59 8.73 -27.92
C LEU A 525 15.25 7.37 -28.08
N THR A 526 16.20 7.03 -27.21
CA THR A 526 16.80 5.69 -27.21
C THR A 526 15.90 4.64 -26.53
N ARG A 527 16.12 3.36 -26.83
CA ARG A 527 15.40 2.26 -26.18
C ARG A 527 15.63 2.25 -24.66
N ALA A 528 16.83 2.55 -24.22
CA ALA A 528 17.18 2.62 -22.80
C ALA A 528 16.53 3.80 -22.09
N GLU A 529 16.49 4.99 -22.72
CA GLU A 529 15.78 6.15 -22.16
C GLU A 529 14.26 5.89 -22.03
N PHE A 530 13.65 5.26 -23.06
CA PHE A 530 12.23 4.90 -22.98
C PHE A 530 11.95 3.91 -21.85
N ALA A 531 12.78 2.88 -21.71
CA ALA A 531 12.67 1.91 -20.62
C ALA A 531 12.83 2.60 -19.24
N TYR A 532 13.79 3.52 -19.14
CA TYR A 532 13.99 4.32 -17.92
C TYR A 532 12.75 5.18 -17.59
N TRP A 533 12.23 5.96 -18.54
CA TRP A 533 11.07 6.82 -18.31
C TRP A 533 9.82 6.00 -17.95
N LEU A 534 9.57 4.88 -18.64
CA LEU A 534 8.46 3.99 -18.29
C LEU A 534 8.63 3.43 -16.87
N SER A 535 9.85 3.05 -16.49
CA SER A 535 10.10 2.53 -15.14
C SER A 535 9.88 3.58 -14.05
N GLN A 536 10.16 4.87 -14.35
CA GLN A 536 9.86 5.97 -13.44
C GLN A 536 8.36 6.18 -13.25
N ILE A 537 7.57 6.10 -14.32
CA ILE A 537 6.10 6.21 -14.28
C ILE A 537 5.47 5.01 -13.59
N ALA A 538 5.97 3.83 -13.87
CA ALA A 538 5.51 2.59 -13.25
C ALA A 538 6.03 2.40 -11.81
N TYR A 539 6.95 3.28 -11.37
CA TYR A 539 7.59 3.27 -10.04
C TYR A 539 8.20 1.91 -9.65
N PHE A 540 8.79 1.24 -10.62
CA PHE A 540 9.55 0.03 -10.37
C PHE A 540 10.90 0.38 -9.74
N THR A 541 11.11 -0.03 -8.50
CA THR A 541 12.44 0.08 -7.88
C THR A 541 13.38 -0.93 -8.51
N PRO A 542 14.44 -0.50 -9.18
CA PRO A 542 15.40 -1.42 -9.78
C PRO A 542 16.25 -2.10 -8.69
N HIS A 543 16.41 -3.40 -8.77
CA HIS A 543 17.32 -4.14 -7.89
C HIS A 543 18.73 -4.16 -8.51
N SER A 544 19.70 -3.58 -7.81
CA SER A 544 21.09 -3.45 -8.30
C SER A 544 21.95 -4.70 -8.18
N LYS A 545 21.43 -5.80 -7.60
CA LYS A 545 22.25 -6.97 -7.24
C LYS A 545 22.24 -8.14 -8.26
N LYS A 546 21.34 -8.12 -9.26
CA LYS A 546 21.34 -9.15 -10.31
C LYS A 546 22.14 -8.70 -11.52
N GLU A 547 22.99 -9.58 -12.04
CA GLU A 547 23.66 -9.35 -13.32
C GLU A 547 22.60 -9.16 -14.42
N PRO A 548 22.76 -8.15 -15.28
CA PRO A 548 21.84 -7.92 -16.40
C PRO A 548 21.77 -9.11 -17.34
N VAL A 549 20.55 -9.49 -17.74
CA VAL A 549 20.30 -10.57 -18.69
C VAL A 549 20.89 -10.27 -20.09
N PHE A 550 20.86 -9.01 -20.47
CA PHE A 550 21.38 -8.57 -21.76
C PHE A 550 22.85 -8.18 -21.66
N SER A 551 23.68 -8.78 -22.50
CA SER A 551 25.15 -8.60 -22.46
C SER A 551 25.58 -7.17 -22.79
N ASP A 552 24.82 -6.47 -23.63
CA ASP A 552 25.12 -5.12 -24.12
C ASP A 552 24.63 -3.99 -23.18
N VAL A 553 23.95 -4.31 -22.08
CA VAL A 553 23.51 -3.31 -21.09
C VAL A 553 24.34 -3.34 -19.81
N LYS A 554 25.26 -4.27 -19.64
CA LYS A 554 25.98 -4.53 -18.36
C LYS A 554 26.58 -3.28 -17.70
N ASN A 555 27.08 -2.33 -18.49
CA ASN A 555 27.69 -1.09 -18.01
C ASN A 555 26.83 0.15 -18.33
N HIS A 556 25.61 -0.05 -18.81
CA HIS A 556 24.74 1.05 -19.18
C HIS A 556 24.08 1.68 -17.93
N PRO A 557 23.97 3.04 -17.83
CA PRO A 557 23.39 3.69 -16.66
C PRO A 557 21.98 3.20 -16.29
N TYR A 558 21.19 2.81 -17.30
CA TYR A 558 19.81 2.33 -17.12
C TYR A 558 19.69 0.80 -17.06
N ALA A 559 20.82 0.06 -16.94
CA ALA A 559 20.79 -1.39 -16.83
C ALA A 559 19.85 -1.94 -15.76
N PRO A 560 19.80 -1.39 -14.51
CA PRO A 560 18.88 -1.86 -13.49
C PRO A 560 17.40 -1.71 -13.87
N HIS A 561 17.05 -0.65 -14.60
CA HIS A 561 15.69 -0.38 -15.06
C HIS A 561 15.26 -1.34 -16.17
N ILE A 562 16.16 -1.59 -17.14
CA ILE A 562 15.94 -2.55 -18.22
C ILE A 562 15.78 -3.96 -17.63
N GLN A 563 16.67 -4.35 -16.71
CA GLN A 563 16.61 -5.63 -16.00
C GLN A 563 15.26 -5.80 -15.29
N LYS A 564 14.78 -4.77 -14.58
CA LYS A 564 13.49 -4.83 -13.88
C LYS A 564 12.32 -5.03 -14.84
N LEU A 565 12.27 -4.29 -15.95
CA LEU A 565 11.22 -4.46 -16.96
C LEU A 565 11.23 -5.86 -17.59
N TYR A 566 12.41 -6.47 -17.75
CA TYR A 566 12.54 -7.86 -18.19
C TYR A 566 12.00 -8.84 -17.15
N GLU A 567 12.41 -8.70 -15.89
CA GLU A 567 12.00 -9.59 -14.78
C GLU A 567 10.47 -9.64 -14.60
N ILE A 568 9.79 -8.52 -14.77
CA ILE A 568 8.33 -8.43 -14.66
C ILE A 568 7.60 -8.79 -15.96
N GLY A 569 8.35 -9.19 -17.02
CA GLY A 569 7.79 -9.70 -18.26
C GLY A 569 7.21 -8.63 -19.20
N ILE A 570 7.64 -7.38 -19.08
CA ILE A 570 7.31 -6.30 -20.03
C ILE A 570 8.21 -6.38 -21.26
N LEU A 571 9.50 -6.72 -21.07
CA LEU A 571 10.44 -6.99 -22.17
C LEU A 571 10.47 -8.50 -22.45
N TYR A 572 10.50 -8.90 -23.72
CA TYR A 572 10.39 -10.29 -24.16
C TYR A 572 11.54 -10.76 -25.06
N GLU A 573 12.60 -10.00 -25.16
CA GLU A 573 13.83 -10.45 -25.80
C GLU A 573 14.29 -11.74 -25.10
N LYS A 574 14.82 -12.70 -25.86
CA LYS A 574 15.28 -13.96 -25.29
C LYS A 574 16.57 -13.74 -24.50
N GLU A 575 16.73 -14.51 -23.44
CA GLU A 575 17.97 -14.56 -22.69
C GLU A 575 19.18 -14.79 -23.63
N GLY A 576 20.18 -13.90 -23.57
CA GLY A 576 21.35 -13.89 -24.43
C GLY A 576 21.22 -13.06 -25.71
N GLU A 577 20.05 -12.54 -26.05
CA GLU A 577 19.88 -11.52 -27.10
C GLU A 577 20.41 -10.15 -26.64
N GLN A 578 20.61 -9.23 -27.59
CA GLN A 578 21.02 -7.87 -27.31
C GLN A 578 19.80 -6.96 -27.19
N PHE A 579 19.82 -6.06 -26.22
CA PHE A 579 18.77 -5.06 -26.00
C PHE A 579 18.90 -3.84 -26.93
N HIS A 580 20.12 -3.56 -27.38
CA HIS A 580 20.46 -2.36 -28.18
C HIS A 580 20.09 -1.04 -27.47
N PRO A 581 20.65 -0.73 -26.28
CA PRO A 581 20.22 0.36 -25.41
C PRO A 581 20.26 1.73 -26.07
N ASP A 582 21.31 2.02 -26.85
CA ASP A 582 21.56 3.31 -27.47
C ASP A 582 20.88 3.50 -28.84
N ARG A 583 20.23 2.46 -29.37
CA ARG A 583 19.49 2.55 -30.62
C ARG A 583 18.20 3.37 -30.42
N ALA A 584 17.86 4.25 -31.39
CA ALA A 584 16.58 4.92 -31.39
C ALA A 584 15.43 3.91 -31.35
N ILE A 585 14.46 4.11 -30.46
CA ILE A 585 13.26 3.27 -30.38
C ILE A 585 12.29 3.66 -31.48
N THR A 586 11.69 2.67 -32.15
CA THR A 586 10.60 2.95 -33.10
C THR A 586 9.27 3.12 -32.33
N ARG A 587 8.32 3.84 -32.96
CA ARG A 587 7.01 4.09 -32.34
C ARG A 587 6.26 2.79 -32.07
N GLN A 588 6.33 1.80 -32.95
CA GLN A 588 5.70 0.48 -32.72
C GLN A 588 6.35 -0.31 -31.56
N GLU A 589 7.68 -0.17 -31.35
CA GLU A 589 8.36 -0.78 -30.19
C GLU A 589 7.90 -0.13 -28.88
N ALA A 590 7.84 1.20 -28.86
CA ALA A 590 7.34 1.94 -27.70
C ALA A 590 5.87 1.57 -27.39
N ALA A 591 5.02 1.48 -28.41
CA ALA A 591 3.64 1.03 -28.28
C ALA A 591 3.56 -0.38 -27.72
N TRP A 592 4.43 -1.29 -28.20
CA TRP A 592 4.44 -2.67 -27.74
C TRP A 592 4.84 -2.78 -26.28
N ILE A 593 5.93 -2.15 -25.86
CA ILE A 593 6.40 -2.14 -24.46
C ILE A 593 5.31 -1.55 -23.54
N THR A 594 4.73 -0.42 -23.95
CA THR A 594 3.67 0.25 -23.19
C THR A 594 2.42 -0.64 -23.05
N TRP A 595 2.00 -1.30 -24.12
CA TRP A 595 0.83 -2.17 -24.08
C TRP A 595 1.07 -3.41 -23.21
N GLN A 596 2.29 -3.98 -23.15
CA GLN A 596 2.60 -5.05 -22.20
C GLN A 596 2.40 -4.56 -20.75
N TYR A 597 2.84 -3.35 -20.44
CA TYR A 597 2.62 -2.75 -19.12
C TYR A 597 1.13 -2.55 -18.81
N LEU A 598 0.38 -1.96 -19.72
CA LEU A 598 -1.07 -1.74 -19.54
C LEU A 598 -1.85 -3.06 -19.43
N LYS A 599 -1.51 -4.07 -20.23
CA LYS A 599 -2.09 -5.42 -20.10
C LYS A 599 -1.81 -6.04 -18.72
N MET A 600 -0.63 -5.81 -18.19
CA MET A 600 -0.27 -6.27 -16.85
C MET A 600 -1.16 -5.63 -15.78
N LEU A 601 -1.52 -4.35 -15.95
CA LEU A 601 -2.46 -3.62 -15.09
C LEU A 601 -3.93 -4.01 -15.32
N GLY A 602 -4.24 -4.80 -16.34
CA GLY A 602 -5.61 -5.22 -16.63
C GLY A 602 -6.39 -4.29 -17.54
N ALA A 603 -5.72 -3.40 -18.26
CA ALA A 603 -6.37 -2.52 -19.22
C ALA A 603 -7.20 -3.34 -20.23
N PRO A 604 -8.45 -2.93 -20.51
CA PRO A 604 -9.27 -3.58 -21.51
C PRO A 604 -8.67 -3.37 -22.91
N SER A 605 -8.89 -4.32 -23.81
CA SER A 605 -8.50 -4.14 -25.21
C SER A 605 -9.36 -3.08 -25.88
N ALA A 606 -8.72 -2.24 -26.68
CA ALA A 606 -9.36 -1.30 -27.59
C ALA A 606 -8.97 -1.64 -29.04
N ASP A 607 -9.82 -1.33 -30.00
CA ASP A 607 -9.54 -1.52 -31.42
C ASP A 607 -9.47 -0.19 -32.14
N ALA A 608 -8.66 -0.13 -33.20
CA ALA A 608 -8.54 1.00 -34.08
C ALA A 608 -8.23 0.55 -35.52
N THR A 609 -8.72 1.31 -36.49
CA THR A 609 -8.34 1.12 -37.89
C THR A 609 -7.02 1.86 -38.15
N LEU A 610 -5.97 1.10 -38.43
CA LEU A 610 -4.66 1.65 -38.70
C LEU A 610 -4.49 1.97 -40.20
N LYS A 611 -3.88 3.10 -40.48
CA LYS A 611 -3.28 3.46 -41.77
C LYS A 611 -1.76 3.35 -41.68
N GLY A 612 -1.10 3.28 -42.82
CA GLY A 612 0.37 3.12 -42.87
C GLY A 612 0.83 1.69 -42.55
N GLU A 613 2.13 1.52 -42.49
CA GLU A 613 2.77 0.22 -42.26
C GLU A 613 3.06 -0.01 -40.78
N THR A 614 2.64 -1.18 -40.27
CA THR A 614 2.97 -1.69 -38.94
C THR A 614 3.37 -3.16 -39.06
N ASP A 615 4.43 -3.59 -38.38
CA ASP A 615 4.83 -5.00 -38.38
C ASP A 615 3.78 -5.87 -37.66
N ASP A 616 3.58 -7.10 -38.14
CA ASP A 616 2.56 -8.04 -37.63
C ASP A 616 2.64 -8.22 -36.11
N TRP A 617 3.83 -8.30 -35.55
CA TRP A 617 4.05 -8.48 -34.10
C TRP A 617 3.59 -7.27 -33.27
N ALA A 618 3.51 -6.07 -33.85
CA ALA A 618 3.14 -4.83 -33.18
C ALA A 618 1.69 -4.40 -33.39
N ILE A 619 0.98 -4.97 -34.38
CA ILE A 619 -0.37 -4.55 -34.77
C ILE A 619 -1.32 -4.49 -33.56
N GLU A 620 -1.38 -5.52 -32.73
CA GLU A 620 -2.22 -5.55 -31.53
C GLU A 620 -1.93 -4.37 -30.61
N SER A 621 -0.64 -4.13 -30.33
CA SER A 621 -0.23 -3.08 -29.42
C SER A 621 -0.51 -1.69 -29.96
N VAL A 622 -0.21 -1.46 -31.23
CA VAL A 622 -0.47 -0.16 -31.89
C VAL A 622 -1.97 0.13 -31.95
N LYS A 623 -2.81 -0.88 -32.29
CA LYS A 623 -4.28 -0.73 -32.25
C LYS A 623 -4.79 -0.33 -30.87
N ASN A 624 -4.26 -0.91 -29.79
CA ASN A 624 -4.64 -0.56 -28.43
C ASN A 624 -4.18 0.86 -28.04
N ILE A 625 -2.95 1.23 -28.36
CA ILE A 625 -2.44 2.60 -28.08
C ILE A 625 -3.29 3.66 -28.83
N VAL A 626 -3.57 3.44 -30.11
CA VAL A 626 -4.41 4.34 -30.90
C VAL A 626 -5.88 4.32 -30.46
N GLY A 627 -6.44 3.14 -30.19
CA GLY A 627 -7.83 2.98 -29.75
C GLY A 627 -8.11 3.63 -28.39
N HIS A 628 -7.16 3.57 -27.46
CA HIS A 628 -7.23 4.29 -26.19
C HIS A 628 -6.81 5.77 -26.29
N ARG A 629 -6.44 6.25 -27.46
CA ARG A 629 -5.97 7.62 -27.72
C ARG A 629 -4.78 8.05 -26.89
N LEU A 630 -3.87 7.11 -26.58
CA LEU A 630 -2.64 7.37 -25.83
C LEU A 630 -1.55 7.93 -26.76
N VAL A 631 -1.85 9.00 -27.46
CA VAL A 631 -1.02 9.58 -28.52
C VAL A 631 -1.01 11.11 -28.42
N GLY A 632 0.05 11.73 -28.92
CA GLY A 632 0.18 13.18 -28.97
C GLY A 632 -0.41 13.80 -30.25
N PRO A 633 -0.16 15.11 -30.47
CA PRO A 633 -0.63 15.86 -31.63
C PRO A 633 -0.15 15.32 -32.99
N GLU A 634 0.91 14.50 -33.00
CA GLU A 634 1.49 13.91 -34.21
C GLU A 634 0.60 12.86 -34.87
N VAL A 635 -0.34 12.27 -34.12
CA VAL A 635 -1.27 11.27 -34.66
C VAL A 635 -2.62 11.94 -34.97
N ILE A 636 -2.91 12.04 -36.25
CA ILE A 636 -4.14 12.67 -36.76
C ILE A 636 -5.17 11.56 -37.04
N TYR A 637 -6.34 11.69 -36.45
CA TYR A 637 -7.49 10.82 -36.72
C TYR A 637 -8.27 11.34 -37.92
N ASN A 638 -8.55 10.46 -38.89
CA ASN A 638 -9.39 10.75 -40.03
C ASN A 638 -10.88 10.79 -39.61
N GLU A 639 -11.75 11.29 -40.49
CA GLU A 639 -13.21 11.33 -40.27
C GLU A 639 -13.80 9.94 -40.03
N ASP A 640 -13.23 8.88 -40.64
CA ASP A 640 -13.63 7.48 -40.48
C ASP A 640 -13.08 6.85 -39.17
N GLY A 641 -12.41 7.62 -38.32
CA GLY A 641 -11.79 7.16 -37.08
C GLY A 641 -10.47 6.41 -37.26
N SER A 642 -9.98 6.24 -38.48
CA SER A 642 -8.67 5.64 -38.75
C SER A 642 -7.53 6.60 -38.45
N ALA A 643 -6.34 6.09 -38.17
CA ALA A 643 -5.16 6.91 -37.91
C ALA A 643 -3.89 6.24 -38.44
N ASP A 644 -2.92 7.06 -38.90
CA ASP A 644 -1.55 6.61 -39.15
C ASP A 644 -0.71 6.86 -37.88
N TYR A 645 -0.29 5.78 -37.25
CA TYR A 645 0.55 5.85 -36.06
C TYR A 645 2.03 6.11 -36.37
N LEU A 646 2.41 6.08 -37.66
CA LEU A 646 3.80 6.24 -38.10
C LEU A 646 4.73 5.18 -37.48
N SER A 647 4.27 3.94 -37.41
CA SER A 647 4.83 2.84 -36.60
C SER A 647 6.31 2.58 -36.78
N LYS A 648 6.81 2.69 -38.04
CA LYS A 648 8.19 2.44 -38.41
C LYS A 648 9.18 3.58 -38.07
N GLN A 649 8.66 4.77 -37.79
CA GLN A 649 9.52 5.92 -37.50
C GLN A 649 10.13 5.82 -36.10
N SER A 650 11.32 6.41 -35.95
CA SER A 650 11.90 6.63 -34.62
C SER A 650 11.03 7.57 -33.80
N MET A 651 10.75 7.21 -32.56
CA MET A 651 9.97 8.03 -31.65
C MET A 651 10.79 9.23 -31.18
N LYS A 652 10.22 10.44 -31.27
CA LYS A 652 10.81 11.64 -30.72
C LYS A 652 10.55 11.73 -29.22
N ARG A 653 11.42 12.45 -28.51
CA ARG A 653 11.28 12.65 -27.05
C ARG A 653 9.93 13.25 -26.68
N GLN A 654 9.46 14.29 -27.41
CA GLN A 654 8.14 14.91 -27.19
C GLN A 654 6.98 13.92 -27.38
N GLU A 655 7.04 13.04 -28.38
CA GLU A 655 5.99 12.04 -28.66
C GLU A 655 5.88 11.01 -27.54
N ALA A 656 7.03 10.58 -27.02
CA ALA A 656 7.09 9.69 -25.87
C ALA A 656 6.46 10.31 -24.62
N THR A 657 6.60 11.65 -24.41
CA THR A 657 5.96 12.30 -23.26
C THR A 657 4.44 12.26 -23.33
N ALA A 658 3.84 12.38 -24.51
CA ALA A 658 2.39 12.26 -24.65
C ALA A 658 1.91 10.84 -24.31
N LEU A 659 2.57 9.82 -24.87
CA LEU A 659 2.28 8.42 -24.57
C LEU A 659 2.37 8.13 -23.07
N LEU A 660 3.48 8.50 -22.46
CA LEU A 660 3.77 8.21 -21.04
C LEU A 660 2.90 9.01 -20.07
N PHE A 661 2.54 10.25 -20.42
CA PHE A 661 1.62 11.07 -19.62
C PHE A 661 0.22 10.42 -19.56
N TYR A 662 -0.31 9.95 -20.69
CA TYR A 662 -1.58 9.25 -20.71
C TYR A 662 -1.52 7.90 -19.98
N VAL A 663 -0.40 7.19 -20.06
CA VAL A 663 -0.17 5.97 -19.27
C VAL A 663 -0.23 6.27 -17.76
N LEU A 664 0.41 7.35 -17.31
CA LEU A 664 0.40 7.77 -15.91
C LEU A 664 -1.03 8.09 -15.41
N LEU A 665 -1.87 8.70 -16.27
CA LEU A 665 -3.27 8.97 -15.94
C LEU A 665 -4.14 7.72 -15.95
N SER A 666 -3.76 6.67 -16.70
CA SER A 666 -4.52 5.43 -16.87
C SER A 666 -4.09 4.33 -15.89
N SER A 667 -2.91 4.43 -15.31
CA SER A 667 -2.35 3.50 -14.31
C SER A 667 -2.64 3.98 -12.88
#